data_3bd2f5904dd0793313ea07b40f38270f
#
_entry.id   3bd2f5904dd0793313ea07b40f38270f
#
_cell.length_a   1.000
_cell.length_b   1.000
_cell.length_c   1.000
_cell.angle_alpha   90.00
_cell.angle_beta   90.00
_cell.angle_gamma   90.00
#
_symmetry.space_group_name_H-M   'P 1'
#
loop_
_entity.id
_entity.type
_entity.pdbx_description
1 polymer ?
#
loop_
_entity_poly.entity_id
_entity_poly.type
_entity_poly.pdbx_seq_one_letter_code
_entity_poly.pdbx_strand_id
1 'polypeptide(L)'
;MPRFDVLLPAILVASMVPSPATAQSIATNSATPLSTRVTSYNINARVDTGKKSLDATETVTYENLTGQPLTVVPFHLYLNAFRPQSSFTSETHFTGGIRDSEKDNDYPKEKLGSIDISQISADGYGDLKPAMHFTAPDDGNMEDHTVAEIALPHPLAPGDTITFHMTFHDQFPLSVARNGWKRDFIMGGQWYPKPGVFWHGSWNCHQYHSTTEFFSDFGTFNVKLTVPQRYVIGASGVPTGEKTNTDGTKTLTFYGEDIGDFAWAASPHFTVTDGIYNSSMGPVKVHVLALAAHPAAGPRYRDVITKALGEFDRRYGPYPYKIVTVIDPEPGSEIGGMEYPTLFTGDTSWYEPTHITEVTAEHEFGHQYWYGMVATNEFEDAWLDEGINSYTEVNVMGSIYGRNTSIFDRGYASAGDYELQRISYLGAPDFDPVVRWAFKFRNSSSYGGVTYGKTATLLATLEGIIGRNTMDDAMRTYFMRYRFTHPTTEDFLRTIEEVAVAHGQATILPANDPVLLHSVSFSDVPAINSSLRPYFNQAVYGTNILDYSVSSISSDPVQWWLPEQKDKKTLNLSTVYVRRKGDFILPVTVEIVFDDGSRLREHWDGVDRWRKFTYTRNAKVVSAEIDPDHKILLDKDLFNNSYTEKENTVPARKLTTLWSSAQQLIGQLAGWII
;
A
#
# COMPACT_ATOMS: atom_id res chain seq x y z
N MET A 1 -4.92 50.90 82.09
CA MET A 1 -5.63 50.95 80.81
C MET A 1 -4.59 50.99 79.72
N PRO A 2 -4.36 49.90 78.99
CA PRO A 2 -3.38 49.87 77.90
C PRO A 2 -3.97 50.32 76.57
N ARG A 3 -3.22 51.10 75.84
CA ARG A 3 -3.55 51.56 74.45
C ARG A 3 -3.27 50.39 73.47
N PHE A 4 -4.22 50.16 72.59
CA PHE A 4 -4.04 49.25 71.43
C PHE A 4 -3.62 50.12 70.24
N ASP A 5 -2.41 49.86 69.73
CA ASP A 5 -1.94 50.38 68.44
C ASP A 5 -2.45 49.47 67.32
N VAL A 6 -3.20 50.03 66.38
CA VAL A 6 -3.68 49.37 65.16
C VAL A 6 -2.66 49.53 64.05
N LEU A 7 -1.96 48.43 63.69
CA LEU A 7 -1.11 48.33 62.51
C LEU A 7 -1.99 48.05 61.28
N LEU A 8 -2.07 48.95 60.34
CA LEU A 8 -2.59 48.74 58.97
C LEU A 8 -1.54 47.99 58.12
N PRO A 9 -1.89 46.91 57.41
CA PRO A 9 -1.00 46.30 56.46
C PRO A 9 -0.97 47.10 55.13
N ALA A 10 0.25 47.44 54.69
CA ALA A 10 0.52 48.03 53.39
C ALA A 10 0.26 46.95 52.29
N ILE A 11 -0.69 47.21 51.41
CA ILE A 11 -0.93 46.34 50.22
C ILE A 11 0.14 46.72 49.17
N LEU A 12 1.10 45.79 48.96
CA LEU A 12 2.02 45.83 47.85
C LEU A 12 1.30 45.41 46.55
N VAL A 13 1.01 46.37 45.68
CA VAL A 13 0.53 46.09 44.34
C VAL A 13 1.74 45.64 43.50
N ALA A 14 1.90 44.34 43.38
CA ALA A 14 2.85 43.75 42.44
C ALA A 14 2.34 43.97 40.99
N SER A 15 2.96 44.86 40.24
CA SER A 15 2.73 45.03 38.80
C SER A 15 3.16 43.69 38.11
N MET A 16 2.18 42.87 37.67
CA MET A 16 2.44 41.74 36.78
C MET A 16 2.95 42.29 35.42
N VAL A 17 4.24 42.21 35.21
CA VAL A 17 4.82 42.31 33.88
C VAL A 17 4.36 41.05 33.11
N PRO A 18 3.68 41.17 31.96
CA PRO A 18 3.33 39.97 31.19
C PRO A 18 4.63 39.27 30.77
N SER A 19 4.76 38.00 31.18
CA SER A 19 5.82 37.12 30.68
C SER A 19 5.76 37.12 29.14
N PRO A 20 6.91 37.18 28.45
CA PRO A 20 6.90 37.01 27.01
C PRO A 20 6.28 35.62 26.69
N ALA A 21 5.31 35.63 25.80
CA ALA A 21 4.72 34.39 25.29
C ALA A 21 5.88 33.48 24.84
N THR A 22 6.06 32.37 25.52
CA THR A 22 6.97 31.32 25.09
C THR A 22 6.54 30.92 23.69
N ALA A 23 7.40 31.19 22.70
CA ALA A 23 7.21 30.66 21.35
C ALA A 23 7.00 29.14 21.50
N GLN A 24 5.82 28.67 21.12
CA GLN A 24 5.50 27.26 21.13
C GLN A 24 6.54 26.59 20.23
N SER A 25 7.39 25.72 20.80
CA SER A 25 8.38 24.99 20.02
C SER A 25 7.61 24.18 18.96
N ILE A 26 8.01 24.31 17.70
CA ILE A 26 7.49 23.48 16.60
C ILE A 26 7.68 22.03 17.01
N ALA A 27 6.62 21.23 16.94
CA ALA A 27 6.69 19.81 17.26
C ALA A 27 7.59 19.14 16.22
N THR A 28 8.71 18.57 16.65
CA THR A 28 9.63 17.83 15.79
C THR A 28 9.48 16.33 16.03
N ASN A 29 9.68 15.51 14.97
CA ASN A 29 9.65 14.05 15.06
C ASN A 29 10.87 13.54 15.84
N SER A 30 12.03 14.15 15.60
CA SER A 30 13.32 13.77 16.15
C SER A 30 14.19 15.00 16.36
N ALA A 31 15.16 14.90 17.26
CA ALA A 31 16.18 15.95 17.48
C ALA A 31 17.10 16.15 16.26
N THR A 32 17.20 15.15 15.41
CA THR A 32 17.93 15.20 14.13
C THR A 32 16.97 14.80 13.01
N PRO A 33 17.13 15.34 11.78
CA PRO A 33 16.36 14.89 10.63
C PRO A 33 16.39 13.38 10.44
N LEU A 34 15.27 12.78 10.10
CA LEU A 34 15.16 11.34 9.82
C LEU A 34 15.48 11.04 8.35
N SER A 35 15.25 12.02 7.47
CA SER A 35 15.53 11.97 6.03
C SER A 35 16.56 13.02 5.62
N THR A 36 16.98 13.00 4.36
CA THR A 36 17.86 14.01 3.77
C THR A 36 17.20 15.38 3.62
N ARG A 37 15.84 15.44 3.62
CA ARG A 37 15.05 16.68 3.46
C ARG A 37 15.51 17.50 2.26
N VAL A 38 15.52 16.88 1.09
CA VAL A 38 15.92 17.51 -0.19
C VAL A 38 15.12 18.79 -0.48
N THR A 39 13.86 18.85 -0.02
CA THR A 39 12.95 19.95 -0.25
C THR A 39 12.46 20.62 1.04
N SER A 40 12.15 21.92 0.95
CA SER A 40 11.49 22.66 2.04
C SER A 40 10.42 23.58 1.46
N TYR A 41 9.17 23.36 1.85
CA TYR A 41 8.01 24.08 1.34
C TYR A 41 7.44 25.08 2.34
N ASN A 42 7.08 26.26 1.85
CA ASN A 42 6.32 27.27 2.56
C ASN A 42 5.14 27.67 1.68
N ILE A 43 3.95 27.17 2.00
CA ILE A 43 2.75 27.36 1.17
C ILE A 43 1.72 28.18 1.94
N ASN A 44 1.14 29.17 1.28
CA ASN A 44 0.04 29.94 1.82
C ASN A 44 -1.13 29.91 0.83
N ALA A 45 -2.19 29.20 1.19
CA ALA A 45 -3.30 28.90 0.31
C ALA A 45 -4.63 29.40 0.88
N ARG A 46 -5.48 29.92 0.00
CA ARG A 46 -6.82 30.39 0.30
C ARG A 46 -7.83 29.61 -0.56
N VAL A 47 -8.73 28.89 0.09
CA VAL A 47 -9.75 28.07 -0.57
C VAL A 47 -11.03 28.88 -0.76
N ASP A 48 -11.50 28.97 -2.00
CA ASP A 48 -12.84 29.46 -2.33
C ASP A 48 -13.80 28.23 -2.40
N THR A 49 -14.49 27.97 -1.29
CA THR A 49 -15.40 26.83 -1.19
C THR A 49 -16.64 26.96 -2.09
N GLY A 50 -16.97 28.16 -2.55
CA GLY A 50 -18.05 28.40 -3.50
C GLY A 50 -17.67 28.06 -4.94
N LYS A 51 -16.48 28.50 -5.37
CA LYS A 51 -15.94 28.24 -6.70
C LYS A 51 -15.24 26.90 -6.81
N LYS A 52 -14.98 26.22 -5.68
CA LYS A 52 -14.20 24.98 -5.62
C LYS A 52 -12.80 25.17 -6.18
N SER A 53 -12.16 26.28 -5.80
CA SER A 53 -10.84 26.67 -6.27
C SER A 53 -9.96 27.10 -5.11
N LEU A 54 -8.67 27.24 -5.40
CA LEU A 54 -7.66 27.67 -4.44
C LEU A 54 -6.69 28.62 -5.11
N ASP A 55 -6.36 29.73 -4.44
CA ASP A 55 -5.25 30.61 -4.81
C ASP A 55 -4.11 30.44 -3.80
N ALA A 56 -2.89 30.26 -4.29
CA ALA A 56 -1.74 30.05 -3.43
C ALA A 56 -0.46 30.75 -3.87
N THR A 57 0.37 31.00 -2.86
CA THR A 57 1.79 31.29 -3.05
C THR A 57 2.62 30.19 -2.41
N GLU A 58 3.66 29.77 -3.10
CA GLU A 58 4.60 28.75 -2.66
C GLU A 58 6.02 29.29 -2.72
N THR A 59 6.79 28.96 -1.71
CA THR A 59 8.25 29.06 -1.73
C THR A 59 8.77 27.65 -1.49
N VAL A 60 9.44 27.07 -2.48
CA VAL A 60 10.10 25.78 -2.35
C VAL A 60 11.60 25.92 -2.52
N THR A 61 12.36 25.46 -1.53
CA THR A 61 13.82 25.36 -1.60
C THR A 61 14.19 23.93 -1.92
N TYR A 62 15.01 23.75 -2.95
CA TYR A 62 15.55 22.47 -3.39
C TYR A 62 17.06 22.45 -3.20
N GLU A 63 17.61 21.42 -2.55
CA GLU A 63 19.05 21.19 -2.39
C GLU A 63 19.54 20.19 -3.43
N ASN A 64 20.57 20.58 -4.21
CA ASN A 64 21.15 19.71 -5.22
C ASN A 64 22.08 18.66 -4.57
N LEU A 65 21.53 17.53 -4.15
CA LEU A 65 22.27 16.38 -3.62
C LEU A 65 22.66 15.35 -4.69
N THR A 66 22.48 15.67 -5.98
CA THR A 66 22.67 14.72 -7.11
C THR A 66 24.13 14.40 -7.42
N GLY A 67 25.06 15.21 -6.91
CA GLY A 67 26.48 15.11 -7.22
C GLY A 67 26.88 15.66 -8.58
N GLN A 68 25.94 16.22 -9.37
CA GLN A 68 26.19 16.82 -10.67
C GLN A 68 25.48 18.18 -10.84
N PRO A 69 25.98 19.09 -11.71
CA PRO A 69 25.31 20.35 -11.99
C PRO A 69 23.95 20.12 -12.66
N LEU A 70 22.92 20.80 -12.19
CA LEU A 70 21.57 20.75 -12.77
C LEU A 70 21.32 21.96 -13.64
N THR A 71 20.88 21.75 -14.88
CA THR A 71 20.50 22.79 -15.84
C THR A 71 19.00 22.91 -16.04
N VAL A 72 18.25 21.92 -15.54
CA VAL A 72 16.79 21.82 -15.62
C VAL A 72 16.28 21.28 -14.29
N VAL A 73 15.14 21.77 -13.82
CA VAL A 73 14.40 21.20 -12.70
C VAL A 73 12.97 20.92 -13.17
N PRO A 74 12.54 19.65 -13.24
CA PRO A 74 11.16 19.30 -13.57
C PRO A 74 10.27 19.45 -12.35
N PHE A 75 8.99 19.76 -12.61
CA PHE A 75 7.94 19.86 -11.60
C PHE A 75 6.74 19.02 -12.01
N HIS A 76 6.19 18.27 -11.05
CA HIS A 76 4.87 17.69 -11.16
C HIS A 76 3.79 18.76 -10.92
N LEU A 77 2.82 18.78 -11.83
CA LEU A 77 1.60 19.60 -11.77
C LEU A 77 0.40 18.66 -11.89
N TYR A 78 0.29 17.71 -10.95
CA TYR A 78 -0.61 16.55 -11.03
C TYR A 78 -2.08 16.90 -11.23
N LEU A 79 -2.56 18.04 -10.72
CA LEU A 79 -3.95 18.46 -10.91
C LEU A 79 -4.29 18.70 -12.40
N ASN A 80 -3.28 18.89 -13.25
CA ASN A 80 -3.45 18.98 -14.70
C ASN A 80 -3.82 17.63 -15.36
N ALA A 81 -3.75 16.51 -14.65
CA ALA A 81 -4.31 15.23 -15.09
C ALA A 81 -5.80 15.34 -15.42
N PHE A 82 -6.51 16.25 -14.77
CA PHE A 82 -7.95 16.48 -15.00
C PHE A 82 -8.25 17.53 -16.08
N ARG A 83 -7.26 17.94 -16.89
CA ARG A 83 -7.47 18.73 -18.10
C ARG A 83 -8.04 17.85 -19.23
N PRO A 84 -8.82 18.44 -20.17
CA PRO A 84 -9.19 17.72 -21.38
C PRO A 84 -7.96 17.22 -22.13
N GLN A 85 -8.02 15.97 -22.64
CA GLN A 85 -6.97 15.36 -23.46
C GLN A 85 -5.63 15.10 -22.75
N SER A 86 -5.56 15.23 -21.43
CA SER A 86 -4.42 14.70 -20.66
C SER A 86 -4.29 13.19 -20.84
N SER A 87 -3.13 12.63 -20.50
CA SER A 87 -2.93 11.18 -20.55
C SER A 87 -3.96 10.46 -19.67
N PHE A 88 -4.18 10.94 -18.44
CA PHE A 88 -5.19 10.41 -17.52
C PHE A 88 -6.62 10.41 -18.13
N THR A 89 -7.11 11.54 -18.62
CA THR A 89 -8.48 11.63 -19.16
C THR A 89 -8.66 10.84 -20.44
N SER A 90 -7.59 10.70 -21.25
CA SER A 90 -7.60 9.89 -22.47
C SER A 90 -7.59 8.40 -22.16
N GLU A 91 -6.81 7.96 -21.19
CA GLU A 91 -6.68 6.55 -20.80
C GLU A 91 -7.90 6.03 -20.06
N THR A 92 -8.50 6.80 -19.15
CA THR A 92 -9.71 6.39 -18.41
C THR A 92 -10.85 6.07 -19.34
N HIS A 93 -10.94 6.77 -20.47
CA HIS A 93 -11.90 6.51 -21.51
C HIS A 93 -11.71 5.13 -22.19
N PHE A 94 -10.47 4.69 -22.42
CA PHE A 94 -10.17 3.45 -23.13
C PHE A 94 -10.02 2.23 -22.21
N THR A 95 -9.49 2.40 -21.03
CA THR A 95 -9.10 1.29 -20.14
C THR A 95 -10.13 1.00 -19.06
N GLY A 96 -11.10 1.91 -18.83
CA GLY A 96 -11.94 1.86 -17.65
C GLY A 96 -11.07 1.87 -16.39
N GLY A 97 -10.18 2.86 -16.30
CA GLY A 97 -9.12 2.94 -15.28
C GLY A 97 -9.63 2.62 -13.87
N ILE A 98 -8.74 2.28 -12.98
CA ILE A 98 -9.06 1.92 -11.58
C ILE A 98 -9.97 2.95 -10.92
N ARG A 99 -9.89 4.19 -11.37
CA ARG A 99 -10.45 5.38 -10.72
C ARG A 99 -11.63 6.00 -11.42
N ASP A 100 -12.07 5.42 -12.55
CA ASP A 100 -13.29 5.85 -13.20
C ASP A 100 -13.96 4.69 -13.95
N SER A 101 -15.18 4.36 -13.57
CA SER A 101 -16.00 3.33 -14.20
C SER A 101 -16.91 3.89 -15.31
N GLU A 102 -16.88 5.20 -15.58
CA GLU A 102 -17.74 5.82 -16.57
C GLU A 102 -17.22 5.56 -17.98
N LYS A 103 -17.98 4.76 -18.73
CA LYS A 103 -17.69 4.36 -20.12
C LYS A 103 -18.22 5.34 -21.17
N ASP A 104 -18.59 6.56 -20.77
CA ASP A 104 -19.16 7.53 -21.69
C ASP A 104 -18.09 8.22 -22.54
N ASN A 105 -18.47 8.54 -23.79
CA ASN A 105 -17.58 9.07 -24.81
C ASN A 105 -17.01 10.47 -24.53
N ASP A 106 -17.49 11.15 -23.49
CA ASP A 106 -17.02 12.47 -23.10
C ASP A 106 -16.73 12.48 -21.59
N TYR A 107 -15.50 12.80 -21.21
CA TYR A 107 -15.14 13.00 -19.81
C TYR A 107 -16.01 14.11 -19.20
N PRO A 108 -16.69 13.88 -18.06
CA PRO A 108 -17.65 14.85 -17.52
C PRO A 108 -16.98 16.19 -17.20
N LYS A 109 -17.61 17.29 -17.66
CA LYS A 109 -17.05 18.64 -17.48
C LYS A 109 -16.83 19.01 -16.00
N GLU A 110 -17.67 18.49 -15.12
CA GLU A 110 -17.57 18.69 -13.68
C GLU A 110 -16.35 18.01 -13.07
N LYS A 111 -15.84 16.97 -13.72
CA LYS A 111 -14.60 16.27 -13.32
C LYS A 111 -13.34 16.91 -13.89
N LEU A 112 -13.45 18.00 -14.65
CA LEU A 112 -12.30 18.74 -15.12
C LEU A 112 -11.71 19.59 -13.98
N GLY A 113 -10.39 19.62 -13.91
CA GLY A 113 -9.62 20.42 -12.96
C GLY A 113 -8.29 20.85 -13.56
N SER A 114 -7.60 21.74 -12.89
CA SER A 114 -6.29 22.23 -13.36
C SER A 114 -5.51 22.92 -12.26
N ILE A 115 -4.19 23.01 -12.45
CA ILE A 115 -3.29 23.89 -11.76
C ILE A 115 -2.60 24.80 -12.77
N ASP A 116 -2.66 26.12 -12.54
CA ASP A 116 -2.07 27.12 -13.41
C ASP A 116 -1.07 27.98 -12.64
N ILE A 117 0.21 27.88 -12.98
CA ILE A 117 1.28 28.74 -12.42
C ILE A 117 1.26 30.08 -13.17
N SER A 118 0.88 31.14 -12.49
CA SER A 118 0.86 32.48 -13.06
C SER A 118 2.23 33.19 -13.00
N GLN A 119 3.02 32.91 -11.96
CA GLN A 119 4.35 33.46 -11.75
C GLN A 119 5.29 32.38 -11.23
N ILE A 120 6.52 32.37 -11.72
CA ILE A 120 7.61 31.59 -11.17
C ILE A 120 8.93 32.35 -11.31
N SER A 121 9.65 32.46 -10.22
CA SER A 121 10.99 33.07 -10.17
C SER A 121 11.85 32.28 -9.19
N ALA A 122 13.17 32.48 -9.24
CA ALA A 122 14.05 31.91 -8.21
C ALA A 122 15.14 32.90 -7.82
N ASP A 123 15.58 32.80 -6.55
CA ASP A 123 16.63 33.63 -5.99
C ASP A 123 17.93 33.48 -6.78
N GLY A 124 18.48 34.59 -7.30
CA GLY A 124 19.67 34.58 -8.15
C GLY A 124 19.43 34.18 -9.62
N TYR A 125 18.23 33.72 -9.98
CA TYR A 125 17.88 33.27 -11.35
C TYR A 125 16.85 34.19 -12.03
N GLY A 126 16.13 35.02 -11.30
CA GLY A 126 15.15 35.97 -11.83
C GLY A 126 13.81 35.30 -12.23
N ASP A 127 13.14 35.91 -13.21
CA ASP A 127 11.86 35.36 -13.75
C ASP A 127 12.13 34.14 -14.60
N LEU A 128 11.58 32.99 -14.18
CA LEU A 128 11.71 31.69 -14.84
C LEU A 128 10.44 31.29 -15.61
N LYS A 129 9.37 32.11 -15.59
CA LYS A 129 8.13 31.76 -16.31
C LYS A 129 8.35 31.58 -17.82
N PRO A 130 9.18 32.38 -18.51
CA PRO A 130 9.48 32.16 -19.93
C PRO A 130 10.31 30.91 -20.22
N ALA A 131 11.01 30.38 -19.23
CA ALA A 131 11.84 29.16 -19.33
C ALA A 131 11.09 27.88 -18.96
N MET A 132 9.85 27.98 -18.53
CA MET A 132 8.97 26.85 -18.20
C MET A 132 8.31 26.32 -19.47
N HIS A 133 8.38 25.01 -19.69
CA HIS A 133 7.67 24.33 -20.78
C HIS A 133 7.14 22.98 -20.29
N PHE A 134 6.05 22.50 -20.90
CA PHE A 134 5.51 21.19 -20.60
C PHE A 134 6.22 20.10 -21.38
N THR A 135 6.34 18.93 -20.77
CA THR A 135 6.95 17.73 -21.39
C THR A 135 6.05 16.52 -21.16
N ALA A 136 6.22 15.50 -22.00
CA ALA A 136 5.46 14.27 -21.94
C ALA A 136 6.43 13.07 -22.03
N PRO A 137 7.17 12.76 -20.95
CA PRO A 137 8.26 11.79 -20.98
C PRO A 137 7.82 10.34 -21.21
N ASP A 138 6.55 9.98 -20.88
CA ASP A 138 6.11 8.59 -20.88
C ASP A 138 5.45 8.14 -22.18
N ASP A 139 4.54 8.96 -22.72
CA ASP A 139 3.69 8.63 -23.86
C ASP A 139 3.77 9.61 -25.04
N GLY A 140 4.45 10.76 -24.84
CA GLY A 140 4.59 11.81 -25.85
C GLY A 140 3.32 12.66 -26.07
N ASN A 141 2.31 12.57 -25.19
CA ASN A 141 1.08 13.35 -25.26
C ASN A 141 1.34 14.81 -24.85
N MET A 142 1.59 15.69 -25.79
CA MET A 142 1.89 17.11 -25.51
C MET A 142 0.67 17.92 -25.01
N GLU A 143 -0.53 17.38 -25.01
CA GLU A 143 -1.71 17.97 -24.36
C GLU A 143 -1.73 17.67 -22.85
N ASP A 144 -0.89 16.73 -22.40
CA ASP A 144 -0.66 16.47 -20.98
C ASP A 144 0.23 17.58 -20.39
N HIS A 145 -0.26 18.23 -19.36
CA HIS A 145 0.44 19.32 -18.68
C HIS A 145 0.80 18.94 -17.24
N THR A 146 0.92 17.64 -16.95
CA THR A 146 1.24 17.15 -15.59
C THR A 146 2.72 17.25 -15.25
N VAL A 147 3.60 17.39 -16.26
CA VAL A 147 5.03 17.62 -16.08
C VAL A 147 5.45 18.91 -16.76
N ALA A 148 6.13 19.77 -16.01
CA ALA A 148 6.73 21.00 -16.51
C ALA A 148 8.22 21.03 -16.20
N GLU A 149 9.05 21.30 -17.18
CA GLU A 149 10.49 21.53 -17.00
C GLU A 149 10.82 23.02 -16.95
N ILE A 150 11.71 23.39 -16.04
CA ILE A 150 12.19 24.74 -15.87
C ILE A 150 13.68 24.78 -16.18
N ALA A 151 14.05 25.35 -17.33
CA ALA A 151 15.44 25.54 -17.72
C ALA A 151 16.07 26.66 -16.87
N LEU A 152 17.22 26.37 -16.25
CA LEU A 152 17.97 27.32 -15.44
C LEU A 152 18.93 28.13 -16.31
N PRO A 153 18.99 29.47 -16.19
CA PRO A 153 19.91 30.33 -16.93
C PRO A 153 21.39 29.99 -16.71
N HIS A 154 21.72 29.44 -15.56
CA HIS A 154 23.03 28.90 -15.22
C HIS A 154 22.84 27.64 -14.34
N PRO A 155 23.78 26.67 -14.40
CA PRO A 155 23.65 25.43 -13.66
C PRO A 155 23.61 25.65 -12.15
N LEU A 156 22.79 24.88 -11.43
CA LEU A 156 22.82 24.72 -9.98
C LEU A 156 23.91 23.69 -9.63
N ALA A 157 24.97 24.15 -8.94
CA ALA A 157 26.10 23.26 -8.62
C ALA A 157 25.72 22.23 -7.55
N PRO A 158 26.45 21.08 -7.48
CA PRO A 158 26.25 20.10 -6.40
C PRO A 158 26.45 20.71 -5.02
N GLY A 159 25.53 20.46 -4.10
CA GLY A 159 25.52 21.00 -2.74
C GLY A 159 24.93 22.40 -2.62
N ASP A 160 24.63 23.08 -3.74
CA ASP A 160 23.96 24.36 -3.71
C ASP A 160 22.43 24.19 -3.58
N THR A 161 21.77 25.27 -3.15
CA THR A 161 20.31 25.34 -3.05
C THR A 161 19.74 26.33 -4.05
N ILE A 162 18.53 26.06 -4.52
CA ILE A 162 17.71 27.00 -5.29
C ILE A 162 16.37 27.19 -4.58
N THR A 163 15.93 28.43 -4.46
CA THR A 163 14.62 28.76 -3.87
C THR A 163 13.71 29.33 -4.94
N PHE A 164 12.68 28.56 -5.28
CA PHE A 164 11.63 29.00 -6.21
C PHE A 164 10.52 29.72 -5.46
N HIS A 165 9.96 30.75 -6.10
CA HIS A 165 8.78 31.47 -5.65
C HIS A 165 7.71 31.36 -6.74
N MET A 166 6.57 30.77 -6.39
CA MET A 166 5.48 30.51 -7.32
C MET A 166 4.18 31.15 -6.83
N THR A 167 3.35 31.58 -7.79
CA THR A 167 1.95 31.90 -7.57
C THR A 167 1.13 31.06 -8.50
N PHE A 168 0.15 30.32 -7.95
CA PHE A 168 -0.67 29.42 -8.73
C PHE A 168 -2.14 29.45 -8.32
N HIS A 169 -2.97 28.96 -9.22
CA HIS A 169 -4.40 28.80 -9.05
C HIS A 169 -4.82 27.38 -9.38
N ASP A 170 -5.62 26.78 -8.48
CA ASP A 170 -6.20 25.44 -8.67
C ASP A 170 -7.70 25.55 -8.90
N GLN A 171 -8.19 24.83 -9.88
CA GLN A 171 -9.60 24.49 -10.04
C GLN A 171 -9.79 23.02 -9.69
N PHE A 172 -10.49 22.75 -8.59
CA PHE A 172 -10.75 21.38 -8.17
C PHE A 172 -11.84 20.74 -9.02
N PRO A 173 -11.63 19.48 -9.49
CA PRO A 173 -12.67 18.70 -10.17
C PRO A 173 -13.78 18.26 -9.20
N LEU A 174 -14.96 17.91 -9.70
CA LEU A 174 -15.86 17.02 -8.98
C LEU A 174 -15.09 15.75 -8.66
N SER A 175 -15.19 15.26 -7.44
CA SER A 175 -14.29 14.23 -6.90
C SER A 175 -13.97 13.11 -7.88
N VAL A 176 -12.68 12.95 -8.16
CA VAL A 176 -12.13 11.94 -9.05
C VAL A 176 -10.69 11.65 -8.63
N ALA A 177 -10.27 10.40 -8.75
CA ALA A 177 -8.88 10.00 -8.52
C ALA A 177 -8.26 10.61 -7.25
N ARG A 178 -8.97 10.46 -6.13
CA ARG A 178 -8.52 10.88 -4.77
C ARG A 178 -8.38 12.39 -4.56
N ASN A 179 -8.97 13.21 -5.43
CA ASN A 179 -8.91 14.67 -5.37
C ASN A 179 -10.26 15.30 -5.69
N GLY A 180 -10.43 16.57 -5.32
CA GLY A 180 -11.57 17.37 -5.72
C GLY A 180 -12.63 17.57 -4.65
N TRP A 181 -13.85 17.79 -5.06
CA TRP A 181 -14.95 18.17 -4.17
C TRP A 181 -16.20 17.34 -4.41
N LYS A 182 -16.98 17.16 -3.34
CA LYS A 182 -18.35 16.66 -3.41
C LYS A 182 -19.20 17.33 -2.35
N ARG A 183 -20.29 17.99 -2.76
CA ARG A 183 -21.09 18.83 -1.86
C ARG A 183 -20.23 19.92 -1.18
N ASP A 184 -20.16 19.92 0.17
CA ASP A 184 -19.34 20.85 0.97
C ASP A 184 -17.97 20.25 1.37
N PHE A 185 -17.71 18.99 1.02
CA PHE A 185 -16.41 18.36 1.23
C PHE A 185 -15.45 18.76 0.10
N ILE A 186 -14.20 19.07 0.44
CA ILE A 186 -13.11 19.37 -0.50
C ILE A 186 -11.87 18.61 -0.03
N MET A 187 -11.19 17.95 -0.95
CA MET A 187 -9.90 17.27 -0.77
C MET A 187 -8.87 17.90 -1.71
N GLY A 188 -7.77 18.36 -1.14
CA GLY A 188 -6.58 18.79 -1.86
C GLY A 188 -5.51 17.72 -1.74
N GLY A 189 -5.54 16.72 -2.64
CA GLY A 189 -4.47 15.80 -2.87
C GLY A 189 -3.66 16.24 -4.09
N GLN A 190 -2.33 16.14 -4.07
CA GLN A 190 -1.48 16.47 -5.21
C GLN A 190 -1.75 17.88 -5.81
N TRP A 191 -1.99 18.87 -4.95
CA TRP A 191 -2.57 20.19 -5.24
C TRP A 191 -1.55 21.31 -5.44
N TYR A 192 -0.26 21.06 -5.24
CA TYR A 192 0.80 22.07 -5.32
C TYR A 192 1.91 21.62 -6.27
N PRO A 193 2.67 22.55 -6.89
CA PRO A 193 3.82 22.21 -7.71
C PRO A 193 4.90 21.54 -6.87
N LYS A 194 5.42 20.40 -7.27
CA LYS A 194 6.53 19.73 -6.57
C LYS A 194 7.64 19.32 -7.52
N PRO A 195 8.94 19.51 -7.17
CA PRO A 195 10.05 19.00 -7.96
C PRO A 195 9.98 17.50 -8.17
N GLY A 196 10.39 17.02 -9.33
CA GLY A 196 10.63 15.59 -9.57
C GLY A 196 11.76 15.04 -8.72
N VAL A 197 11.84 13.74 -8.60
CA VAL A 197 12.92 13.05 -7.88
C VAL A 197 14.11 12.83 -8.82
N PHE A 198 15.32 13.17 -8.37
CA PHE A 198 16.52 12.79 -9.09
C PHE A 198 16.99 11.42 -8.61
N TRP A 199 16.83 10.41 -9.47
CA TRP A 199 17.03 9.02 -9.10
C TRP A 199 17.83 8.27 -10.15
N HIS A 200 18.76 7.42 -9.73
CA HIS A 200 19.67 6.68 -10.63
C HIS A 200 20.36 7.53 -11.71
N GLY A 201 20.76 8.75 -11.35
CA GLY A 201 21.57 9.62 -12.23
C GLY A 201 20.77 10.45 -13.23
N SER A 202 19.42 10.44 -13.16
CA SER A 202 18.54 11.24 -14.01
C SER A 202 17.28 11.69 -13.25
N TRP A 203 16.57 12.67 -13.81
CA TRP A 203 15.25 13.02 -13.30
C TRP A 203 14.26 11.90 -13.57
N ASN A 204 13.54 11.48 -12.52
CA ASN A 204 12.39 10.60 -12.57
C ASN A 204 11.15 11.47 -12.30
N CYS A 205 10.43 11.79 -13.34
CA CYS A 205 9.30 12.71 -13.29
C CYS A 205 8.26 12.27 -14.33
N HIS A 206 7.44 11.29 -13.97
CA HIS A 206 6.43 10.68 -14.82
C HIS A 206 5.17 11.54 -14.95
N GLN A 207 4.44 11.38 -16.05
CA GLN A 207 3.11 11.93 -16.22
C GLN A 207 2.10 11.25 -15.28
N TYR A 208 0.95 11.87 -15.07
CA TYR A 208 -0.13 11.24 -14.30
C TYR A 208 -0.99 10.39 -15.22
N HIS A 209 -0.95 9.08 -15.04
CA HIS A 209 -1.71 8.10 -15.80
C HIS A 209 -2.92 7.56 -15.01
N SER A 210 -3.80 6.82 -15.67
CA SER A 210 -5.03 6.26 -15.05
C SER A 210 -4.75 5.23 -13.94
N THR A 211 -3.58 4.61 -13.96
CA THR A 211 -3.13 3.61 -12.99
C THR A 211 -1.74 3.96 -12.47
N THR A 212 -1.60 5.10 -11.84
CA THR A 212 -0.34 5.52 -11.21
C THR A 212 -0.57 5.98 -9.78
N GLU A 213 0.48 5.87 -8.99
CA GLU A 213 0.66 6.52 -7.70
C GLU A 213 1.74 7.62 -7.81
N PHE A 214 2.37 7.99 -6.72
CA PHE A 214 3.20 9.18 -6.66
C PHE A 214 4.64 8.86 -6.22
N PHE A 215 5.58 9.73 -6.58
CA PHE A 215 6.96 9.60 -6.18
C PHE A 215 7.54 10.99 -5.87
N SER A 216 8.08 11.18 -4.66
CA SER A 216 8.55 12.47 -4.19
C SER A 216 9.69 12.33 -3.19
N ASP A 217 10.62 13.28 -3.18
CA ASP A 217 11.66 13.41 -2.18
C ASP A 217 11.09 13.83 -0.82
N PHE A 218 11.74 13.40 0.25
CA PHE A 218 11.42 13.85 1.61
C PHE A 218 11.77 15.33 1.81
N GLY A 219 10.92 16.01 2.58
CA GLY A 219 11.10 17.42 2.86
C GLY A 219 10.46 17.87 4.17
N THR A 220 10.37 19.20 4.28
CA THR A 220 9.63 19.90 5.33
C THR A 220 8.54 20.75 4.72
N PHE A 221 7.40 20.84 5.41
CA PHE A 221 6.23 21.58 4.96
C PHE A 221 5.74 22.53 6.06
N ASN A 222 5.63 23.79 5.73
CA ASN A 222 4.94 24.79 6.53
C ASN A 222 3.78 25.36 5.70
N VAL A 223 2.57 24.88 5.99
CA VAL A 223 1.40 25.14 5.15
C VAL A 223 0.34 25.92 5.93
N LYS A 224 -0.10 27.03 5.36
CA LYS A 224 -1.21 27.84 5.85
C LYS A 224 -2.42 27.66 4.93
N LEU A 225 -3.53 27.20 5.51
CA LEU A 225 -4.79 27.01 4.80
C LEU A 225 -5.85 27.95 5.35
N THR A 226 -6.38 28.80 4.50
CA THR A 226 -7.46 29.75 4.84
C THR A 226 -8.78 29.24 4.26
N VAL A 227 -9.78 29.03 5.12
CA VAL A 227 -11.12 28.53 4.78
C VAL A 227 -12.19 29.34 5.50
N PRO A 228 -13.49 29.26 5.11
CA PRO A 228 -14.57 29.82 5.90
C PRO A 228 -14.57 29.24 7.33
N GLN A 229 -14.87 30.07 8.33
CA GLN A 229 -14.74 29.73 9.76
C GLN A 229 -15.47 28.45 10.16
N ARG A 230 -16.59 28.09 9.49
CA ARG A 230 -17.38 26.89 9.77
C ARG A 230 -16.73 25.57 9.35
N TYR A 231 -15.68 25.59 8.50
CA TYR A 231 -15.01 24.39 8.02
C TYR A 231 -14.05 23.81 9.06
N VAL A 232 -14.05 22.50 9.20
CA VAL A 232 -13.02 21.76 9.94
C VAL A 232 -12.03 21.19 8.92
N ILE A 233 -10.73 21.31 9.20
CA ILE A 233 -9.65 20.87 8.32
C ILE A 233 -8.86 19.76 8.99
N GLY A 234 -8.59 18.68 8.25
CA GLY A 234 -7.50 17.73 8.52
C GLY A 234 -6.42 17.89 7.46
N ALA A 235 -5.17 17.81 7.85
CA ALA A 235 -4.04 17.93 6.94
C ALA A 235 -2.88 17.06 7.38
N SER A 236 -1.93 16.79 6.47
CA SER A 236 -0.63 16.21 6.78
C SER A 236 0.13 17.07 7.81
N GLY A 237 0.96 16.41 8.62
CA GLY A 237 1.70 17.09 9.68
C GLY A 237 0.85 17.47 10.90
N VAL A 238 1.41 18.24 11.79
CA VAL A 238 0.79 18.69 13.04
C VAL A 238 0.24 20.10 12.91
N PRO A 239 -0.95 20.43 13.46
CA PRO A 239 -1.44 21.78 13.54
C PRO A 239 -0.58 22.60 14.54
N THR A 240 -0.05 23.73 14.08
CA THR A 240 0.84 24.61 14.88
C THR A 240 0.20 25.95 15.21
N GLY A 241 -0.92 26.32 14.58
CA GLY A 241 -1.61 27.56 14.88
C GLY A 241 -2.95 27.70 14.19
N GLU A 242 -3.85 28.48 14.80
CA GLU A 242 -5.12 28.89 14.20
C GLU A 242 -5.34 30.39 14.46
N LYS A 243 -5.78 31.10 13.44
CA LYS A 243 -6.11 32.53 13.48
C LYS A 243 -7.48 32.76 12.85
N THR A 244 -8.39 33.37 13.59
CA THR A 244 -9.66 33.89 13.06
C THR A 244 -9.39 35.21 12.34
N ASN A 245 -9.92 35.34 11.13
CA ASN A 245 -9.79 36.51 10.30
C ASN A 245 -11.06 37.40 10.40
N THR A 246 -10.94 38.67 10.04
CA THR A 246 -12.04 39.65 10.12
C THR A 246 -13.06 39.51 8.98
N ASP A 247 -12.73 38.72 7.95
CA ASP A 247 -13.56 38.47 6.76
C ASP A 247 -14.45 37.23 6.87
N GLY A 248 -14.60 36.65 8.07
CA GLY A 248 -15.41 35.43 8.31
C GLY A 248 -14.69 34.15 7.95
N THR A 249 -13.39 34.20 7.68
CA THR A 249 -12.53 33.03 7.47
C THR A 249 -11.67 32.74 8.70
N LYS A 250 -11.01 31.58 8.69
CA LYS A 250 -9.90 31.25 9.59
C LYS A 250 -8.73 30.69 8.82
N THR A 251 -7.52 30.91 9.34
CA THR A 251 -6.28 30.35 8.80
C THR A 251 -5.70 29.36 9.81
N LEU A 252 -5.49 28.12 9.39
CA LEU A 252 -4.77 27.11 10.15
C LEU A 252 -3.35 26.98 9.58
N THR A 253 -2.39 26.75 10.47
CA THR A 253 -1.00 26.48 10.09
C THR A 253 -0.66 25.07 10.47
N PHE A 254 -0.06 24.31 9.55
CA PHE A 254 0.39 22.94 9.73
C PHE A 254 1.90 22.87 9.47
N TYR A 255 2.56 21.98 10.18
CA TYR A 255 3.98 21.67 9.99
C TYR A 255 4.17 20.17 9.84
N GLY A 256 4.82 19.77 8.75
CA GLY A 256 5.25 18.40 8.49
C GLY A 256 6.76 18.37 8.25
N GLU A 257 7.42 17.32 8.70
CA GLU A 257 8.85 17.09 8.47
C GLU A 257 9.13 15.61 8.20
N ASP A 258 10.14 15.35 7.37
CA ASP A 258 10.50 14.00 6.93
C ASP A 258 9.32 13.30 6.21
N ILE A 259 8.56 14.05 5.40
CA ILE A 259 7.45 13.55 4.59
C ILE A 259 7.65 13.94 3.12
N GLY A 260 7.17 13.10 2.21
CA GLY A 260 7.29 13.32 0.76
C GLY A 260 6.14 14.11 0.15
N ASP A 261 5.00 14.23 0.86
CA ASP A 261 3.81 14.87 0.33
C ASP A 261 3.01 15.59 1.42
N PHE A 262 2.09 16.47 1.00
CA PHE A 262 1.20 17.19 1.91
C PHE A 262 -0.20 17.29 1.31
N ALA A 263 -1.16 16.64 1.96
CA ALA A 263 -2.57 16.69 1.59
C ALA A 263 -3.44 17.30 2.71
N TRP A 264 -4.65 17.70 2.34
CA TRP A 264 -5.62 18.24 3.28
C TRP A 264 -7.06 17.97 2.81
N ALA A 265 -7.97 17.86 3.78
CA ALA A 265 -9.40 17.83 3.52
C ALA A 265 -10.14 18.82 4.40
N ALA A 266 -11.25 19.36 3.90
CA ALA A 266 -12.07 20.32 4.63
C ALA A 266 -13.57 20.05 4.42
N SER A 267 -14.33 20.07 5.51
CA SER A 267 -15.80 19.98 5.48
C SER A 267 -16.41 20.70 6.70
N PRO A 268 -17.57 21.38 6.55
CA PRO A 268 -18.29 21.92 7.70
C PRO A 268 -19.07 20.83 8.46
N HIS A 269 -19.09 19.60 7.95
CA HIS A 269 -19.84 18.46 8.49
C HIS A 269 -18.97 17.44 9.21
N PHE A 270 -17.68 17.70 9.36
CA PHE A 270 -16.80 16.82 10.11
C PHE A 270 -17.08 16.87 11.61
N THR A 271 -17.09 15.70 12.21
CA THR A 271 -17.00 15.45 13.65
C THR A 271 -15.63 14.90 13.98
N VAL A 272 -15.08 15.28 15.11
CA VAL A 272 -13.74 14.88 15.53
C VAL A 272 -13.83 13.75 16.56
N THR A 273 -13.05 12.69 16.33
CA THR A 273 -12.84 11.60 17.30
C THR A 273 -11.34 11.41 17.48
N ASP A 274 -10.83 11.64 18.66
CA ASP A 274 -9.41 11.54 18.98
C ASP A 274 -9.10 10.25 19.76
N GLY A 275 -7.90 9.71 19.54
CA GLY A 275 -7.26 8.65 20.30
C GLY A 275 -5.79 8.97 20.55
N ILE A 276 -5.16 8.20 21.44
CA ILE A 276 -3.72 8.29 21.70
C ILE A 276 -3.15 6.89 21.77
N TYR A 277 -2.10 6.64 21.00
CA TYR A 277 -1.22 5.50 21.14
C TYR A 277 0.08 5.92 21.83
N ASN A 278 0.49 5.20 22.87
CA ASN A 278 1.72 5.50 23.62
C ASN A 278 2.87 4.65 23.04
N SER A 279 3.63 5.23 22.09
CA SER A 279 4.82 4.63 21.51
C SER A 279 6.05 4.86 22.40
N SER A 280 7.10 4.09 22.18
CA SER A 280 8.43 4.32 22.78
C SER A 280 9.04 5.67 22.40
N MET A 281 8.65 6.26 21.28
CA MET A 281 9.05 7.61 20.84
C MET A 281 8.12 8.73 21.35
N GLY A 282 7.18 8.40 22.23
CA GLY A 282 6.21 9.32 22.80
C GLY A 282 4.79 9.11 22.23
N PRO A 283 3.81 9.89 22.70
CA PRO A 283 2.42 9.71 22.30
C PRO A 283 2.20 10.08 20.83
N VAL A 284 1.45 9.25 20.13
CA VAL A 284 0.94 9.46 18.77
C VAL A 284 -0.55 9.76 18.85
N LYS A 285 -0.97 10.90 18.34
CA LYS A 285 -2.38 11.27 18.26
C LYS A 285 -3.03 10.58 17.06
N VAL A 286 -4.10 9.84 17.28
CA VAL A 286 -5.00 9.35 16.21
C VAL A 286 -6.13 10.36 16.09
N HIS A 287 -6.17 11.11 15.00
CA HIS A 287 -7.10 12.22 14.78
C HIS A 287 -8.07 11.90 13.65
N VAL A 288 -9.29 11.53 13.99
CA VAL A 288 -10.29 11.10 13.02
C VAL A 288 -11.28 12.22 12.74
N LEU A 289 -11.42 12.58 11.48
CA LEU A 289 -12.43 13.50 10.97
C LEU A 289 -13.48 12.71 10.19
N ALA A 290 -14.57 12.36 10.87
CA ALA A 290 -15.67 11.59 10.29
C ALA A 290 -16.85 12.50 9.95
N LEU A 291 -17.55 12.20 8.84
CA LEU A 291 -18.78 12.91 8.51
C LEU A 291 -19.87 12.64 9.56
N ALA A 292 -20.60 13.67 9.94
CA ALA A 292 -21.71 13.53 10.89
C ALA A 292 -22.78 12.53 10.43
N ALA A 293 -22.84 12.25 9.12
CA ALA A 293 -23.71 11.21 8.54
C ALA A 293 -23.21 9.78 8.84
N HIS A 294 -21.97 9.60 9.26
CA HIS A 294 -21.34 8.30 9.55
C HIS A 294 -20.91 8.21 11.03
N PRO A 295 -21.83 8.21 11.99
CA PRO A 295 -21.49 8.35 13.42
C PRO A 295 -20.66 7.18 13.97
N ALA A 296 -20.71 6.00 13.34
CA ALA A 296 -19.93 4.84 13.75
C ALA A 296 -18.48 4.86 13.19
N ALA A 297 -18.19 5.64 12.16
CA ALA A 297 -16.89 5.64 11.49
C ALA A 297 -15.75 6.12 12.42
N GLY A 298 -15.96 7.23 13.12
CA GLY A 298 -14.96 7.81 14.00
C GLY A 298 -14.38 6.84 15.03
N PRO A 299 -15.22 6.18 15.87
CA PRO A 299 -14.74 5.18 16.81
C PRO A 299 -14.07 3.97 16.15
N ARG A 300 -14.59 3.46 15.04
CA ARG A 300 -14.03 2.30 14.33
C ARG A 300 -12.63 2.59 13.83
N TYR A 301 -12.43 3.71 13.12
CA TYR A 301 -11.11 4.15 12.64
C TYR A 301 -10.13 4.36 13.79
N ARG A 302 -10.53 5.11 14.83
CA ARG A 302 -9.68 5.33 16.00
C ARG A 302 -9.20 4.01 16.60
N ASP A 303 -10.10 3.06 16.79
CA ASP A 303 -9.81 1.81 17.51
C ASP A 303 -8.92 0.88 16.68
N VAL A 304 -9.16 0.73 15.36
CA VAL A 304 -8.31 -0.09 14.50
C VAL A 304 -6.94 0.52 14.34
N ILE A 305 -6.82 1.83 14.12
CA ILE A 305 -5.52 2.50 13.95
C ILE A 305 -4.71 2.48 15.24
N THR A 306 -5.36 2.62 16.41
CA THR A 306 -4.66 2.48 17.69
C THR A 306 -4.07 1.08 17.87
N LYS A 307 -4.77 0.02 17.42
CA LYS A 307 -4.27 -1.36 17.46
C LYS A 307 -3.18 -1.59 16.39
N ALA A 308 -3.38 -1.08 15.18
CA ALA A 308 -2.40 -1.17 14.08
C ALA A 308 -1.07 -0.51 14.47
N LEU A 309 -1.09 0.70 15.05
CA LEU A 309 0.11 1.34 15.59
C LEU A 309 0.90 0.41 16.53
N GLY A 310 0.21 -0.33 17.41
CA GLY A 310 0.85 -1.30 18.30
C GLY A 310 1.44 -2.50 17.58
N GLU A 311 0.77 -3.01 16.55
CA GLU A 311 1.28 -4.13 15.76
C GLU A 311 2.48 -3.74 14.89
N PHE A 312 2.43 -2.56 14.25
CA PHE A 312 3.55 -2.04 13.46
C PHE A 312 4.77 -1.70 14.31
N ASP A 313 4.56 -1.06 15.47
CA ASP A 313 5.64 -0.77 16.44
C ASP A 313 6.37 -2.06 16.86
N ARG A 314 5.60 -3.10 17.18
CA ARG A 314 6.14 -4.42 17.56
C ARG A 314 6.88 -5.10 16.40
N ARG A 315 6.36 -5.03 15.17
CA ARG A 315 6.91 -5.74 14.00
C ARG A 315 8.10 -5.01 13.39
N TYR A 316 7.98 -3.72 13.16
CA TYR A 316 8.91 -2.94 12.34
C TYR A 316 9.65 -1.88 13.17
N GLY A 317 8.99 -1.28 14.14
CA GLY A 317 9.51 -0.22 15.00
C GLY A 317 8.54 0.94 15.16
N PRO A 318 8.83 1.88 16.05
CA PRO A 318 7.89 2.93 16.41
C PRO A 318 7.60 3.89 15.25
N TYR A 319 6.33 4.28 15.14
CA TYR A 319 5.88 5.36 14.27
C TYR A 319 6.48 6.69 14.75
N PRO A 320 7.29 7.39 13.95
CA PRO A 320 8.07 8.52 14.42
C PRO A 320 7.26 9.82 14.50
N TYR A 321 6.15 9.92 13.78
CA TYR A 321 5.35 11.14 13.73
C TYR A 321 4.42 11.27 14.95
N LYS A 322 4.03 12.49 15.27
CA LYS A 322 3.21 12.80 16.47
C LYS A 322 1.71 12.67 16.25
N ILE A 323 1.31 12.50 15.00
CA ILE A 323 -0.10 12.42 14.60
C ILE A 323 -0.26 11.47 13.42
N VAL A 324 -1.41 10.84 13.36
CA VAL A 324 -1.99 10.27 12.15
C VAL A 324 -3.43 10.78 12.03
N THR A 325 -3.74 11.41 10.91
CA THR A 325 -5.06 11.97 10.62
C THR A 325 -5.83 11.03 9.70
N VAL A 326 -7.05 10.68 10.05
CA VAL A 326 -7.94 9.84 9.25
C VAL A 326 -9.09 10.69 8.76
N ILE A 327 -9.32 10.70 7.46
CA ILE A 327 -10.42 11.41 6.81
C ILE A 327 -11.48 10.39 6.36
N ASP A 328 -12.71 10.59 6.79
CA ASP A 328 -13.89 9.89 6.27
C ASP A 328 -14.47 10.73 5.10
N PRO A 329 -14.32 10.27 3.84
CA PRO A 329 -14.75 11.05 2.68
C PRO A 329 -16.26 10.97 2.44
N GLU A 330 -16.78 11.83 1.56
CA GLU A 330 -18.18 11.75 1.12
C GLU A 330 -18.45 10.43 0.38
N PRO A 331 -19.57 9.75 0.66
CA PRO A 331 -19.92 8.49 0.01
C PRO A 331 -19.96 8.63 -1.52
N GLY A 332 -19.33 7.67 -2.19
CA GLY A 332 -19.23 7.65 -3.66
C GLY A 332 -18.41 8.82 -4.23
N SER A 333 -17.42 9.34 -3.50
CA SER A 333 -16.53 10.43 -3.96
C SER A 333 -15.29 9.88 -4.55
N GLU A 334 -14.93 8.76 -4.86
CA GLU A 334 -13.65 8.27 -5.42
C GLU A 334 -12.40 8.85 -4.70
N ILE A 335 -12.57 9.30 -3.43
CA ILE A 335 -11.52 9.90 -2.60
C ILE A 335 -11.05 8.90 -1.53
N GLY A 336 -11.81 7.86 -1.26
CA GLY A 336 -11.46 6.84 -0.29
C GLY A 336 -10.24 6.02 -0.72
N GLY A 337 -9.49 5.52 0.25
CA GLY A 337 -8.31 4.73 0.02
C GLY A 337 -7.16 5.54 -0.58
N MET A 338 -6.51 6.40 0.24
CA MET A 338 -5.33 7.16 -0.16
C MET A 338 -4.45 7.50 1.04
N GLU A 339 -3.18 7.23 0.89
CA GLU A 339 -2.15 7.07 1.90
C GLU A 339 -1.20 8.28 2.08
N TYR A 340 -1.66 9.50 2.02
CA TYR A 340 -0.76 10.64 2.21
C TYR A 340 0.02 10.57 3.54
N PRO A 341 1.26 11.05 3.59
CA PRO A 341 2.05 11.00 4.82
C PRO A 341 1.34 11.70 6.00
N THR A 342 1.20 10.97 7.11
CA THR A 342 0.51 11.38 8.34
C THR A 342 -0.98 11.70 8.20
N LEU A 343 -1.56 11.49 7.01
CA LEU A 343 -2.97 11.62 6.71
C LEU A 343 -3.37 10.56 5.69
N PHE A 344 -4.47 9.86 5.91
CA PHE A 344 -5.05 9.00 4.90
C PHE A 344 -6.57 9.12 4.83
N THR A 345 -7.16 8.68 3.73
CA THR A 345 -8.61 8.65 3.57
C THR A 345 -9.13 7.22 3.71
N GLY A 346 -10.10 7.00 4.58
CA GLY A 346 -10.78 5.71 4.70
C GLY A 346 -11.93 5.57 3.71
N ASP A 347 -12.64 4.44 3.80
CA ASP A 347 -13.88 4.19 3.07
C ASP A 347 -14.94 3.60 4.01
N THR A 348 -16.10 4.25 4.11
CA THR A 348 -17.22 3.84 4.96
C THR A 348 -18.38 3.26 4.16
N SER A 349 -18.19 2.96 2.88
CA SER A 349 -19.24 2.42 1.99
C SER A 349 -19.66 0.99 2.35
N TRP A 350 -18.92 0.29 3.22
CA TRP A 350 -19.14 -1.10 3.57
C TRP A 350 -19.93 -1.27 4.88
N TYR A 351 -20.86 -2.22 4.84
CA TYR A 351 -21.78 -2.49 5.93
C TYR A 351 -21.14 -3.29 7.08
N GLU A 352 -21.58 -2.99 8.32
CA GLU A 352 -21.56 -4.00 9.35
C GLU A 352 -22.39 -5.22 8.93
N PRO A 353 -21.89 -6.41 9.14
CA PRO A 353 -20.97 -6.84 10.19
C PRO A 353 -19.61 -7.32 9.68
N THR A 354 -19.04 -6.66 8.71
CA THR A 354 -17.70 -6.99 8.19
C THR A 354 -16.67 -6.02 8.74
N HIS A 355 -15.39 -6.41 8.70
CA HIS A 355 -14.28 -5.54 9.05
C HIS A 355 -13.66 -4.88 7.80
N ILE A 356 -14.39 -4.77 6.67
CA ILE A 356 -13.84 -4.17 5.44
C ILE A 356 -13.42 -2.70 5.68
N THR A 357 -14.19 -1.94 6.45
CA THR A 357 -13.81 -0.57 6.84
C THR A 357 -12.51 -0.54 7.63
N GLU A 358 -12.31 -1.50 8.53
CA GLU A 358 -11.08 -1.65 9.31
C GLU A 358 -9.91 -2.14 8.44
N VAL A 359 -10.15 -3.05 7.49
CA VAL A 359 -9.15 -3.52 6.52
C VAL A 359 -8.65 -2.33 5.71
N THR A 360 -9.55 -1.57 5.06
CA THR A 360 -9.16 -0.37 4.31
C THR A 360 -8.38 0.62 5.17
N ALA A 361 -8.86 0.91 6.39
CA ALA A 361 -8.18 1.86 7.28
C ALA A 361 -6.80 1.37 7.73
N GLU A 362 -6.64 0.06 7.96
CA GLU A 362 -5.36 -0.54 8.31
C GLU A 362 -4.42 -0.56 7.12
N HIS A 363 -4.92 -0.87 5.92
CA HIS A 363 -4.18 -0.80 4.66
C HIS A 363 -3.60 0.62 4.45
N GLU A 364 -4.44 1.65 4.50
CA GLU A 364 -4.00 3.04 4.35
C GLU A 364 -3.03 3.50 5.46
N PHE A 365 -3.19 2.95 6.67
CA PHE A 365 -2.22 3.16 7.73
C PHE A 365 -0.91 2.43 7.46
N GLY A 366 -0.94 1.23 6.92
CA GLY A 366 0.25 0.45 6.58
C GLY A 366 1.18 1.18 5.62
N HIS A 367 0.63 1.94 4.70
CA HIS A 367 1.37 2.83 3.82
C HIS A 367 2.13 3.94 4.54
N GLN A 368 1.84 4.27 5.79
CA GLN A 368 2.69 5.16 6.57
C GLN A 368 4.10 4.58 6.76
N TYR A 369 4.22 3.24 6.69
CA TYR A 369 5.50 2.50 6.73
C TYR A 369 6.00 2.19 5.32
N TRP A 370 5.15 1.61 4.45
CA TRP A 370 5.45 1.22 3.07
C TRP A 370 4.96 2.31 2.11
N TYR A 371 5.70 3.22 1.69
CA TYR A 371 5.54 4.50 1.00
C TYR A 371 5.92 5.69 1.89
N GLY A 372 5.21 5.94 2.97
CA GLY A 372 5.42 7.14 3.79
C GLY A 372 6.83 7.23 4.41
N MET A 373 7.41 6.09 4.81
CA MET A 373 8.77 6.01 5.33
C MET A 373 9.73 5.24 4.43
N VAL A 374 9.32 4.14 3.82
CA VAL A 374 10.09 3.44 2.79
C VAL A 374 9.53 3.88 1.45
N ALA A 375 10.07 4.99 0.93
CA ALA A 375 9.48 5.71 -0.20
C ALA A 375 9.93 5.13 -1.55
N THR A 376 9.35 4.01 -1.92
CA THR A 376 9.59 3.34 -3.21
C THR A 376 9.03 4.14 -4.38
N ASN A 377 9.54 3.89 -5.59
CA ASN A 377 9.00 4.49 -6.81
C ASN A 377 7.74 3.74 -7.26
N GLU A 378 6.59 4.27 -6.94
CA GLU A 378 5.30 3.63 -7.20
C GLU A 378 4.90 3.62 -8.69
N PHE A 379 5.51 4.49 -9.51
CA PHE A 379 5.32 4.44 -10.96
C PHE A 379 5.95 3.20 -11.58
N GLU A 380 7.13 2.80 -11.09
CA GLU A 380 7.92 1.75 -11.69
C GLU A 380 7.78 0.41 -10.97
N ASP A 381 7.63 0.45 -9.64
CA ASP A 381 7.62 -0.70 -8.74
C ASP A 381 6.43 -0.65 -7.75
N ALA A 382 5.21 -0.40 -8.23
CA ALA A 382 4.00 -0.27 -7.40
C ALA A 382 3.77 -1.41 -6.40
N TRP A 383 4.27 -2.61 -6.67
CA TRP A 383 4.14 -3.77 -5.81
C TRP A 383 4.94 -3.66 -4.48
N LEU A 384 6.01 -2.83 -4.46
CA LEU A 384 6.81 -2.59 -3.26
C LEU A 384 6.05 -1.77 -2.23
N ASP A 385 5.13 -0.95 -2.68
CA ASP A 385 4.19 -0.24 -1.85
C ASP A 385 2.96 -1.10 -1.57
N GLU A 386 2.07 -1.26 -2.51
CA GLU A 386 0.76 -1.90 -2.39
C GLU A 386 0.83 -3.38 -2.02
N GLY A 387 1.76 -4.10 -2.64
CA GLY A 387 1.86 -5.54 -2.44
C GLY A 387 2.49 -5.94 -1.11
N ILE A 388 3.55 -5.23 -0.70
CA ILE A 388 4.16 -5.41 0.62
C ILE A 388 3.16 -4.99 1.70
N ASN A 389 2.44 -3.91 1.46
CA ASN A 389 1.40 -3.45 2.37
C ASN A 389 0.27 -4.46 2.50
N SER A 390 -0.27 -5.00 1.40
CA SER A 390 -1.31 -6.05 1.43
C SER A 390 -0.85 -7.31 2.17
N TYR A 391 0.41 -7.72 2.03
CA TYR A 391 0.97 -8.82 2.83
C TYR A 391 1.04 -8.45 4.33
N THR A 392 1.37 -7.20 4.65
CA THR A 392 1.41 -6.70 6.04
C THR A 392 0.01 -6.63 6.64
N GLU A 393 -0.97 -6.11 5.89
CA GLU A 393 -2.40 -6.04 6.23
C GLU A 393 -2.95 -7.40 6.67
N VAL A 394 -2.75 -8.44 5.84
CA VAL A 394 -3.15 -9.81 6.18
C VAL A 394 -2.62 -10.25 7.54
N ASN A 395 -1.37 -9.91 7.84
CA ASN A 395 -0.70 -10.28 9.08
C ASN A 395 -1.17 -9.45 10.29
N VAL A 396 -1.39 -8.16 10.11
CA VAL A 396 -1.84 -7.24 11.16
C VAL A 396 -3.31 -7.48 11.46
N MET A 397 -4.16 -7.53 10.45
CA MET A 397 -5.59 -7.83 10.60
C MET A 397 -5.81 -9.24 11.19
N GLY A 398 -4.98 -10.21 10.79
CA GLY A 398 -4.97 -11.54 11.38
C GLY A 398 -4.57 -11.55 12.86
N SER A 399 -3.69 -10.66 13.30
CA SER A 399 -3.34 -10.49 14.73
C SER A 399 -4.46 -9.80 15.53
N ILE A 400 -5.17 -8.84 14.94
CA ILE A 400 -6.20 -8.03 15.61
C ILE A 400 -7.53 -8.78 15.72
N TYR A 401 -7.93 -9.49 14.64
CA TYR A 401 -9.27 -10.08 14.50
C TYR A 401 -9.28 -11.60 14.27
N GLY A 402 -8.10 -12.22 14.18
CA GLY A 402 -7.93 -13.65 13.89
C GLY A 402 -7.71 -13.93 12.40
N ARG A 403 -6.77 -14.83 12.09
CA ARG A 403 -6.32 -15.11 10.72
C ARG A 403 -7.46 -15.51 9.78
N ASN A 404 -8.42 -16.32 10.25
CA ASN A 404 -9.53 -16.84 9.46
C ASN A 404 -10.83 -16.06 9.65
N THR A 405 -10.80 -14.95 10.38
CA THR A 405 -11.98 -14.18 10.81
C THR A 405 -11.83 -12.68 10.63
N SER A 406 -10.68 -12.24 10.07
CA SER A 406 -10.34 -10.82 9.98
C SER A 406 -11.27 -10.01 9.06
N ILE A 407 -11.93 -10.65 8.09
CA ILE A 407 -12.96 -10.00 7.27
C ILE A 407 -14.33 -10.12 7.91
N PHE A 408 -14.72 -11.34 8.30
CA PHE A 408 -15.97 -11.57 9.04
C PHE A 408 -15.96 -12.89 9.79
N ASP A 409 -16.76 -12.95 10.88
CA ASP A 409 -17.06 -14.16 11.63
C ASP A 409 -18.56 -14.25 11.96
N ARG A 410 -19.21 -15.30 11.46
CA ARG A 410 -20.63 -15.62 11.73
C ARG A 410 -20.80 -16.94 12.45
N GLY A 411 -19.72 -17.50 12.98
CA GLY A 411 -19.72 -18.80 13.67
C GLY A 411 -19.83 -19.98 12.71
N TYR A 412 -20.76 -19.96 11.78
CA TYR A 412 -20.92 -21.01 10.74
C TYR A 412 -20.17 -20.70 9.44
N ALA A 413 -19.79 -19.45 9.22
CA ALA A 413 -19.00 -19.01 8.09
C ALA A 413 -18.07 -17.87 8.53
N SER A 414 -16.83 -17.95 8.13
CA SER A 414 -15.81 -16.94 8.37
C SER A 414 -14.90 -16.78 7.16
N ALA A 415 -14.31 -15.63 7.01
CA ALA A 415 -13.24 -15.39 6.06
C ALA A 415 -12.19 -14.46 6.67
N GLY A 416 -10.94 -14.77 6.39
CA GLY A 416 -9.83 -13.89 6.64
C GLY A 416 -9.51 -13.04 5.43
N ASP A 417 -8.73 -12.02 5.62
CA ASP A 417 -8.23 -11.15 4.58
C ASP A 417 -7.34 -11.92 3.57
N TYR A 418 -6.65 -12.89 4.05
CA TYR A 418 -5.84 -13.79 3.27
C TYR A 418 -6.59 -14.46 2.11
N GLU A 419 -7.80 -14.96 2.35
CA GLU A 419 -8.65 -15.51 1.31
C GLU A 419 -9.07 -14.44 0.28
N LEU A 420 -9.25 -13.21 0.72
CA LEU A 420 -9.60 -12.07 -0.15
C LEU A 420 -8.45 -11.75 -1.10
N GLN A 421 -7.22 -11.63 -0.58
CA GLN A 421 -6.03 -11.40 -1.42
C GLN A 421 -5.82 -12.53 -2.44
N ARG A 422 -6.01 -13.78 -2.01
CA ARG A 422 -5.93 -14.91 -2.94
C ARG A 422 -7.02 -14.90 -4.01
N ILE A 423 -8.25 -14.51 -3.69
CA ILE A 423 -9.33 -14.36 -4.69
C ILE A 423 -8.95 -13.29 -5.72
N SER A 424 -8.40 -12.17 -5.27
CA SER A 424 -7.90 -11.10 -6.14
C SER A 424 -6.82 -11.61 -7.10
N TYR A 425 -5.82 -12.35 -6.57
CA TYR A 425 -4.80 -13.02 -7.38
C TYR A 425 -5.38 -13.93 -8.45
N LEU A 426 -6.37 -14.76 -8.10
CA LEU A 426 -6.98 -15.71 -9.03
C LEU A 426 -7.76 -15.04 -10.16
N GLY A 427 -8.12 -13.77 -10.02
CA GLY A 427 -8.74 -12.96 -11.07
C GLY A 427 -7.78 -12.59 -12.22
N ALA A 428 -6.46 -12.52 -11.95
CA ALA A 428 -5.45 -12.11 -12.93
C ALA A 428 -4.10 -12.86 -12.75
N PRO A 429 -4.07 -14.19 -12.67
CA PRO A 429 -2.90 -14.92 -12.17
C PRO A 429 -1.67 -14.83 -13.08
N ASP A 430 -1.86 -14.65 -14.39
CA ASP A 430 -0.84 -14.67 -15.44
C ASP A 430 -0.92 -13.49 -16.42
N PHE A 431 -1.61 -12.42 -16.06
CA PHE A 431 -1.83 -11.29 -16.97
C PHE A 431 -0.56 -10.46 -17.16
N ASP A 432 0.12 -10.14 -16.06
CA ASP A 432 1.34 -9.33 -16.06
C ASP A 432 2.33 -9.85 -15.00
N PRO A 433 3.64 -9.59 -15.15
CA PRO A 433 4.61 -9.77 -14.07
C PRO A 433 4.34 -8.79 -12.94
N VAL A 434 4.84 -9.08 -11.74
CA VAL A 434 4.71 -8.20 -10.57
C VAL A 434 5.52 -6.92 -10.78
N VAL A 435 6.77 -7.05 -11.24
CA VAL A 435 7.61 -5.89 -11.62
C VAL A 435 7.18 -5.39 -12.98
N ARG A 436 6.44 -4.30 -12.97
CA ARG A 436 5.97 -3.62 -14.17
C ARG A 436 5.60 -2.18 -13.82
N TRP A 437 5.88 -1.24 -14.70
CA TRP A 437 5.41 0.14 -14.55
C TRP A 437 3.89 0.18 -14.41
N ALA A 438 3.40 0.93 -13.45
CA ALA A 438 1.99 0.92 -13.04
C ALA A 438 1.02 1.14 -14.21
N PHE A 439 1.27 2.17 -15.04
CA PHE A 439 0.41 2.48 -16.20
C PHE A 439 0.57 1.52 -17.39
N LYS A 440 1.54 0.61 -17.36
CA LYS A 440 1.75 -0.41 -18.40
C LYS A 440 1.06 -1.73 -18.10
N PHE A 441 0.38 -1.88 -16.97
CA PHE A 441 -0.45 -3.04 -16.72
C PHE A 441 -1.57 -3.15 -17.75
N ARG A 442 -1.93 -4.38 -18.10
CA ARG A 442 -2.91 -4.69 -19.15
C ARG A 442 -4.25 -3.98 -18.97
N ASN A 443 -4.72 -3.88 -17.75
CA ASN A 443 -5.92 -3.17 -17.31
C ASN A 443 -5.95 -3.08 -15.78
N SER A 444 -6.96 -2.40 -15.22
CA SER A 444 -7.14 -2.22 -13.78
C SER A 444 -7.30 -3.53 -13.00
N SER A 445 -7.95 -4.55 -13.59
CA SER A 445 -8.07 -5.87 -12.94
C SER A 445 -6.72 -6.57 -12.84
N SER A 446 -5.85 -6.42 -13.86
CA SER A 446 -4.48 -6.91 -13.80
C SER A 446 -3.66 -6.15 -12.76
N TYR A 447 -3.73 -4.81 -12.76
CA TYR A 447 -3.03 -4.00 -11.77
C TYR A 447 -3.43 -4.41 -10.34
N GLY A 448 -4.72 -4.39 -10.00
CA GLY A 448 -5.19 -4.76 -8.66
C GLY A 448 -4.90 -6.23 -8.31
N GLY A 449 -5.19 -7.16 -9.22
CA GLY A 449 -4.98 -8.60 -8.98
C GLY A 449 -3.51 -8.99 -8.83
N VAL A 450 -2.59 -8.33 -9.56
CA VAL A 450 -1.16 -8.65 -9.54
C VAL A 450 -0.43 -7.86 -8.45
N THR A 451 -0.63 -6.55 -8.41
CA THR A 451 0.11 -5.66 -7.50
C THR A 451 -0.24 -5.96 -6.03
N TYR A 452 -1.51 -6.14 -5.70
CA TYR A 452 -2.00 -6.45 -4.35
C TYR A 452 -2.04 -7.97 -4.11
N GLY A 453 -3.01 -8.64 -4.74
CA GLY A 453 -3.38 -10.02 -4.43
C GLY A 453 -2.30 -11.06 -4.72
N LYS A 454 -1.70 -11.04 -5.93
CA LYS A 454 -0.60 -11.94 -6.29
C LYS A 454 0.61 -11.70 -5.39
N THR A 455 0.95 -10.43 -5.13
CA THR A 455 2.09 -10.09 -4.29
C THR A 455 1.89 -10.55 -2.85
N ALA A 456 0.75 -10.26 -2.21
CA ALA A 456 0.46 -10.76 -0.87
C ALA A 456 0.52 -12.29 -0.82
N THR A 457 -0.03 -12.98 -1.84
CA THR A 457 -0.05 -14.44 -1.92
C THR A 457 1.34 -15.04 -2.14
N LEU A 458 2.19 -14.42 -2.98
CA LEU A 458 3.57 -14.88 -3.19
C LEU A 458 4.43 -14.70 -1.95
N LEU A 459 4.30 -13.56 -1.23
CA LEU A 459 5.04 -13.31 0.01
C LEU A 459 4.58 -14.26 1.12
N ALA A 460 3.28 -14.54 1.23
CA ALA A 460 2.76 -15.53 2.16
C ALA A 460 3.21 -16.97 1.81
N THR A 461 3.34 -17.31 0.53
CA THR A 461 3.94 -18.57 0.09
C THR A 461 5.41 -18.64 0.48
N LEU A 462 6.16 -17.56 0.26
CA LEU A 462 7.56 -17.45 0.67
C LEU A 462 7.71 -17.61 2.20
N GLU A 463 6.85 -16.96 2.99
CA GLU A 463 6.78 -17.14 4.45
C GLU A 463 6.60 -18.62 4.81
N GLY A 464 5.69 -19.31 4.12
CA GLY A 464 5.46 -20.76 4.31
C GLY A 464 6.70 -21.61 4.04
N ILE A 465 7.57 -21.19 3.13
CA ILE A 465 8.77 -21.88 2.71
C ILE A 465 9.95 -21.61 3.65
N ILE A 466 10.27 -20.31 3.87
CA ILE A 466 11.44 -19.90 4.66
C ILE A 466 11.15 -19.83 6.17
N GLY A 467 9.87 -19.89 6.54
CA GLY A 467 9.39 -19.84 7.92
C GLY A 467 9.09 -18.41 8.39
N ARG A 468 8.07 -18.32 9.26
CA ARG A 468 7.54 -17.07 9.79
C ARG A 468 8.60 -16.16 10.41
N ASN A 469 9.45 -16.72 11.29
CA ASN A 469 10.45 -15.92 11.98
C ASN A 469 11.46 -15.30 11.01
N THR A 470 11.87 -16.07 9.99
CA THR A 470 12.79 -15.58 8.94
C THR A 470 12.16 -14.45 8.16
N MET A 471 10.87 -14.59 7.79
CA MET A 471 10.15 -13.56 7.04
C MET A 471 9.92 -12.29 7.88
N ASP A 472 9.52 -12.43 9.15
CA ASP A 472 9.34 -11.30 10.08
C ASP A 472 10.66 -10.52 10.26
N ASP A 473 11.79 -11.23 10.41
CA ASP A 473 13.12 -10.61 10.54
C ASP A 473 13.57 -9.94 9.23
N ALA A 474 13.25 -10.53 8.07
CA ALA A 474 13.55 -9.96 6.77
C ALA A 474 12.77 -8.66 6.53
N MET A 475 11.48 -8.65 6.80
CA MET A 475 10.62 -7.47 6.67
C MET A 475 11.07 -6.35 7.61
N ARG A 476 11.38 -6.68 8.87
CA ARG A 476 11.94 -5.73 9.84
C ARG A 476 13.28 -5.17 9.35
N THR A 477 14.17 -6.02 8.84
CA THR A 477 15.49 -5.62 8.34
C THR A 477 15.35 -4.67 7.15
N TYR A 478 14.45 -4.99 6.22
CA TYR A 478 14.17 -4.14 5.07
C TYR A 478 13.67 -2.76 5.52
N PHE A 479 12.65 -2.68 6.37
CA PHE A 479 12.16 -1.43 6.93
C PHE A 479 13.26 -0.62 7.62
N MET A 480 14.00 -1.22 8.55
CA MET A 480 15.03 -0.53 9.34
C MET A 480 16.19 -0.04 8.47
N ARG A 481 16.51 -0.75 7.38
CA ARG A 481 17.60 -0.40 6.46
C ARG A 481 17.22 0.74 5.53
N TYR A 482 15.98 0.74 5.03
CA TYR A 482 15.57 1.60 3.92
C TYR A 482 14.56 2.68 4.28
N ARG A 483 14.11 2.75 5.53
CA ARG A 483 13.24 3.86 5.95
C ARG A 483 13.90 5.21 5.66
N PHE A 484 13.11 6.15 5.13
CA PHE A 484 13.51 7.49 4.69
C PHE A 484 14.50 7.49 3.51
N THR A 485 14.41 6.46 2.67
CA THR A 485 15.13 6.36 1.39
C THR A 485 14.21 5.83 0.29
N HIS A 486 14.73 5.73 -0.93
CA HIS A 486 14.03 5.23 -2.11
C HIS A 486 14.61 3.87 -2.57
N PRO A 487 14.27 2.75 -1.93
CA PRO A 487 14.79 1.45 -2.33
C PRO A 487 14.10 0.90 -3.58
N THR A 488 14.77 -0.02 -4.24
CA THR A 488 14.33 -0.72 -5.45
C THR A 488 13.80 -2.13 -5.14
N THR A 489 13.18 -2.75 -6.15
CA THR A 489 12.85 -4.19 -6.12
C THR A 489 14.05 -5.04 -5.70
N GLU A 490 15.25 -4.79 -6.24
CA GLU A 490 16.44 -5.58 -5.92
C GLU A 490 16.91 -5.40 -4.47
N ASP A 491 16.72 -4.22 -3.88
CA ASP A 491 17.03 -3.97 -2.47
C ASP A 491 16.12 -4.82 -1.54
N PHE A 492 14.85 -4.93 -1.88
CA PHE A 492 13.92 -5.79 -1.16
C PHE A 492 14.29 -7.27 -1.29
N LEU A 493 14.41 -7.78 -2.52
CA LEU A 493 14.72 -9.18 -2.77
C LEU A 493 16.05 -9.61 -2.14
N ARG A 494 17.08 -8.76 -2.26
CA ARG A 494 18.39 -8.98 -1.63
C ARG A 494 18.27 -9.07 -0.11
N THR A 495 17.48 -8.20 0.52
CA THR A 495 17.30 -8.23 1.97
C THR A 495 16.67 -9.55 2.42
N ILE A 496 15.64 -10.02 1.71
CA ILE A 496 15.04 -11.34 1.99
C ILE A 496 16.08 -12.46 1.86
N GLU A 497 16.88 -12.45 0.78
CA GLU A 497 17.92 -13.45 0.54
C GLU A 497 18.99 -13.45 1.65
N GLU A 498 19.49 -12.29 2.03
CA GLU A 498 20.52 -12.14 3.08
C GLU A 498 20.02 -12.71 4.41
N VAL A 499 18.80 -12.37 4.82
CA VAL A 499 18.23 -12.85 6.08
C VAL A 499 17.92 -14.34 6.01
N ALA A 500 17.38 -14.84 4.91
CA ALA A 500 17.13 -16.27 4.71
C ALA A 500 18.44 -17.08 4.78
N VAL A 501 19.53 -16.61 4.19
CA VAL A 501 20.86 -17.22 4.29
C VAL A 501 21.32 -17.25 5.74
N ALA A 502 21.20 -16.12 6.46
CA ALA A 502 21.61 -16.02 7.86
C ALA A 502 20.83 -17.00 8.77
N HIS A 503 19.57 -17.29 8.45
CA HIS A 503 18.72 -18.25 9.15
C HIS A 503 18.84 -19.70 8.64
N GLY A 504 19.71 -19.96 7.65
CA GLY A 504 19.90 -21.28 7.05
C GLY A 504 18.71 -21.77 6.22
N GLN A 505 17.85 -20.86 5.74
CA GLN A 505 16.61 -21.13 5.00
C GLN A 505 16.74 -20.81 3.49
N ALA A 506 17.95 -20.61 2.99
CA ALA A 506 18.17 -20.12 1.63
C ALA A 506 18.01 -21.17 0.53
N THR A 507 17.77 -22.45 0.83
CA THR A 507 17.83 -23.52 -0.17
C THR A 507 16.43 -23.99 -0.56
N ILE A 508 15.87 -23.42 -1.64
CA ILE A 508 14.60 -23.90 -2.24
C ILE A 508 14.89 -24.80 -3.44
N LEU A 509 15.82 -24.39 -4.31
CA LEU A 509 16.22 -25.15 -5.51
C LEU A 509 17.74 -25.12 -5.68
N PRO A 510 18.33 -26.15 -6.32
CA PRO A 510 19.75 -26.12 -6.65
C PRO A 510 20.09 -24.90 -7.53
N ALA A 511 21.06 -24.11 -7.12
CA ALA A 511 21.45 -22.86 -7.79
C ALA A 511 21.92 -23.01 -9.27
N ASN A 512 22.11 -24.25 -9.74
CA ASN A 512 22.71 -24.57 -11.04
C ASN A 512 21.75 -25.24 -12.03
N ASP A 513 20.41 -25.13 -11.85
CA ASP A 513 19.49 -25.70 -12.82
C ASP A 513 19.43 -24.81 -14.07
N PRO A 514 19.94 -25.27 -15.24
CA PRO A 514 19.98 -24.48 -16.47
C PRO A 514 18.59 -24.12 -17.00
N VAL A 515 17.52 -24.83 -16.61
CA VAL A 515 16.15 -24.52 -17.03
C VAL A 515 15.64 -23.26 -16.33
N LEU A 516 16.11 -22.98 -15.11
CA LEU A 516 15.69 -21.82 -14.31
C LEU A 516 16.49 -20.55 -14.62
N LEU A 517 17.70 -20.71 -15.18
CA LEU A 517 18.58 -19.58 -15.55
C LEU A 517 18.24 -18.95 -16.91
N HIS A 518 17.38 -19.59 -17.71
CA HIS A 518 17.10 -19.13 -19.10
C HIS A 518 15.86 -18.25 -19.24
N SER A 519 15.13 -17.98 -18.18
CA SER A 519 13.86 -17.26 -18.30
C SER A 519 13.96 -15.72 -18.22
N VAL A 520 15.01 -15.15 -17.62
CA VAL A 520 15.22 -13.70 -17.61
C VAL A 520 16.72 -13.37 -17.51
N SER A 521 17.26 -12.72 -18.55
CA SER A 521 18.61 -12.18 -18.54
C SER A 521 18.60 -10.75 -18.01
N PHE A 522 18.85 -10.55 -16.72
CA PHE A 522 19.23 -9.26 -16.17
C PHE A 522 20.75 -9.22 -16.00
N SER A 523 21.43 -8.49 -16.88
CA SER A 523 22.89 -8.51 -17.05
C SER A 523 23.68 -7.77 -15.96
N ASP A 524 23.04 -7.06 -15.04
CA ASP A 524 23.73 -6.06 -14.21
C ASP A 524 23.66 -6.27 -12.69
N VAL A 525 23.04 -7.36 -12.20
CA VAL A 525 22.95 -7.63 -10.76
C VAL A 525 23.99 -8.65 -10.33
N PRO A 526 24.89 -8.35 -9.36
CA PRO A 526 25.81 -9.34 -8.81
C PRO A 526 25.06 -10.55 -8.28
N ALA A 527 25.37 -11.73 -8.78
CA ALA A 527 24.77 -12.97 -8.32
C ALA A 527 25.03 -13.15 -6.81
N ILE A 528 23.98 -13.06 -6.00
CA ILE A 528 23.99 -13.60 -4.65
C ILE A 528 23.84 -15.12 -4.82
N ASN A 529 24.72 -15.89 -4.20
CA ASN A 529 24.63 -17.36 -4.13
C ASN A 529 23.46 -17.80 -3.24
N SER A 530 22.25 -17.39 -3.61
CA SER A 530 21.02 -17.73 -2.91
C SER A 530 20.12 -18.55 -3.81
N SER A 531 19.54 -19.61 -3.28
CA SER A 531 18.58 -20.44 -3.98
C SER A 531 17.15 -19.90 -3.98
N LEU A 532 16.92 -18.70 -3.44
CA LEU A 532 15.65 -17.99 -3.54
C LEU A 532 15.47 -17.29 -4.89
N ARG A 533 16.55 -16.95 -5.57
CA ARG A 533 16.48 -16.24 -6.85
C ARG A 533 15.64 -16.93 -7.91
N PRO A 534 15.66 -18.27 -8.08
CA PRO A 534 14.75 -18.97 -8.99
C PRO A 534 13.26 -18.81 -8.63
N TYR A 535 12.94 -18.68 -7.34
CA TYR A 535 11.57 -18.36 -6.91
C TYR A 535 11.18 -16.94 -7.37
N PHE A 536 12.01 -15.94 -7.10
CA PHE A 536 11.75 -14.55 -7.48
C PHE A 536 11.65 -14.35 -8.99
N ASN A 537 12.51 -15.02 -9.77
CA ASN A 537 12.45 -14.96 -11.22
C ASN A 537 11.11 -15.41 -11.79
N GLN A 538 10.51 -16.44 -11.20
CA GLN A 538 9.21 -16.95 -11.60
C GLN A 538 8.04 -16.13 -11.03
N ALA A 539 8.12 -15.76 -9.74
CA ALA A 539 7.02 -15.13 -9.03
C ALA A 539 6.91 -13.63 -9.29
N VAL A 540 8.05 -12.92 -9.36
CA VAL A 540 8.14 -11.45 -9.39
C VAL A 540 8.32 -10.95 -10.82
N TYR A 541 9.30 -11.50 -11.55
CA TYR A 541 9.63 -11.08 -12.90
C TYR A 541 8.89 -11.85 -13.99
N GLY A 542 8.33 -13.04 -13.65
CA GLY A 542 7.61 -13.90 -14.57
C GLY A 542 6.09 -13.87 -14.37
N THR A 543 5.40 -14.50 -15.32
CA THR A 543 3.95 -14.76 -15.25
C THR A 543 3.65 -16.24 -15.01
N ASN A 544 4.62 -16.98 -14.48
CA ASN A 544 4.54 -18.43 -14.27
C ASN A 544 3.39 -18.78 -13.31
N ILE A 545 2.65 -19.82 -13.68
CA ILE A 545 1.53 -20.35 -12.88
C ILE A 545 1.99 -21.57 -12.07
N LEU A 546 1.75 -21.54 -10.77
CA LEU A 546 1.89 -22.67 -9.90
C LEU A 546 0.55 -23.44 -9.87
N ASP A 547 0.56 -24.71 -10.25
CA ASP A 547 -0.60 -25.61 -10.24
C ASP A 547 -0.08 -27.05 -10.17
N TYR A 548 -0.14 -27.65 -8.99
CA TYR A 548 0.18 -29.04 -8.75
C TYR A 548 -1.08 -29.86 -8.59
N SER A 549 -1.01 -31.18 -8.86
CA SER A 549 -2.16 -32.05 -8.69
C SER A 549 -1.76 -33.50 -8.34
N VAL A 550 -2.57 -34.18 -7.54
CA VAL A 550 -2.54 -35.61 -7.41
C VAL A 550 -3.43 -36.21 -8.52
N SER A 551 -2.80 -36.80 -9.52
CA SER A 551 -3.51 -37.28 -10.71
C SER A 551 -4.26 -38.60 -10.45
N SER A 552 -3.67 -39.52 -9.68
CA SER A 552 -4.29 -40.82 -9.33
C SER A 552 -3.55 -41.53 -8.21
N ILE A 553 -4.27 -42.37 -7.53
CA ILE A 553 -3.74 -43.42 -6.63
C ILE A 553 -4.27 -44.79 -7.07
N SER A 554 -3.49 -45.86 -6.90
CA SER A 554 -3.94 -47.23 -7.10
C SER A 554 -3.22 -48.16 -6.14
N SER A 555 -3.84 -49.29 -5.84
CA SER A 555 -3.28 -50.38 -4.99
C SER A 555 -3.74 -51.72 -5.49
N ASP A 556 -2.85 -52.46 -6.17
CA ASP A 556 -3.12 -53.72 -6.76
C ASP A 556 -2.38 -54.85 -5.99
N PRO A 557 -2.98 -56.02 -5.78
CA PRO A 557 -2.28 -57.17 -5.20
C PRO A 557 -1.07 -57.55 -6.05
N VAL A 558 0.11 -57.72 -5.45
CA VAL A 558 1.35 -58.08 -6.17
C VAL A 558 1.25 -59.42 -6.87
N GLN A 559 0.41 -60.32 -6.38
CA GLN A 559 0.22 -61.68 -6.86
C GLN A 559 -1.24 -61.97 -7.21
N TRP A 560 -1.88 -61.08 -7.99
CA TRP A 560 -3.27 -61.18 -8.39
C TRP A 560 -3.60 -62.51 -9.15
N TRP A 561 -2.58 -63.22 -9.69
CA TRP A 561 -2.70 -64.51 -10.41
C TRP A 561 -2.52 -65.70 -9.51
N LEU A 562 -2.15 -65.61 -8.22
CA LEU A 562 -2.04 -66.73 -7.29
C LEU A 562 -3.36 -66.87 -6.50
N PRO A 563 -3.80 -68.14 -6.24
CA PRO A 563 -4.97 -68.42 -5.39
C PRO A 563 -4.76 -67.74 -3.99
N GLU A 564 -5.81 -67.15 -3.45
CA GLU A 564 -5.80 -66.58 -2.10
C GLU A 564 -5.37 -67.61 -1.08
N GLN A 565 -4.23 -67.45 -0.46
CA GLN A 565 -3.82 -68.17 0.72
C GLN A 565 -4.47 -67.53 1.95
N LYS A 566 -5.40 -68.21 2.61
CA LYS A 566 -6.24 -67.70 3.70
C LYS A 566 -5.51 -67.06 4.91
N ASP A 567 -4.19 -67.23 5.05
CA ASP A 567 -3.41 -66.78 6.22
C ASP A 567 -2.22 -65.88 5.93
N LYS A 568 -2.03 -65.40 4.69
CA LYS A 568 -0.96 -64.43 4.38
C LYS A 568 -1.55 -63.10 4.04
N LYS A 569 -1.14 -62.03 4.78
CA LYS A 569 -1.45 -60.63 4.42
C LYS A 569 -0.99 -60.36 2.98
N THR A 570 -1.91 -60.01 2.09
CA THR A 570 -1.65 -59.75 0.68
C THR A 570 -0.75 -58.51 0.55
N LEU A 571 0.41 -58.64 -0.08
CA LEU A 571 1.23 -57.53 -0.48
C LEU A 571 0.54 -56.76 -1.61
N ASN A 572 0.42 -55.46 -1.47
CA ASN A 572 -0.09 -54.57 -2.50
C ASN A 572 1.04 -53.77 -3.11
N LEU A 573 1.00 -53.58 -4.42
CA LEU A 573 1.78 -52.59 -5.14
C LEU A 573 0.91 -51.35 -5.26
N SER A 574 1.22 -50.34 -4.46
CA SER A 574 0.52 -49.06 -4.49
C SER A 574 1.31 -48.04 -5.31
N THR A 575 0.61 -47.23 -6.09
CA THR A 575 1.20 -46.18 -6.88
C THR A 575 0.46 -44.86 -6.65
N VAL A 576 1.21 -43.77 -6.57
CA VAL A 576 0.70 -42.40 -6.50
C VAL A 576 1.33 -41.62 -7.63
N TYR A 577 0.53 -41.00 -8.47
CA TYR A 577 0.98 -40.10 -9.53
C TYR A 577 0.66 -38.65 -9.16
N VAL A 578 1.70 -37.84 -9.12
CA VAL A 578 1.59 -36.38 -8.95
C VAL A 578 2.03 -35.67 -10.22
N ARG A 579 1.47 -34.49 -10.48
CA ARG A 579 1.71 -33.74 -11.70
C ARG A 579 1.80 -32.26 -11.42
N ARG A 580 2.74 -31.57 -12.08
CA ARG A 580 2.81 -30.12 -12.19
C ARG A 580 2.10 -29.71 -13.49
N LYS A 581 0.93 -29.08 -13.37
CA LYS A 581 0.11 -28.58 -14.49
C LYS A 581 0.61 -27.23 -14.96
N GLY A 582 0.97 -26.35 -14.01
CA GLY A 582 1.56 -25.04 -14.28
C GLY A 582 3.02 -25.14 -14.74
N ASP A 583 3.62 -24.00 -15.01
CA ASP A 583 5.02 -23.87 -15.43
C ASP A 583 5.94 -23.39 -14.29
N PHE A 584 5.37 -22.90 -13.18
CA PHE A 584 6.14 -22.54 -11.99
C PHE A 584 6.72 -23.81 -11.33
N ILE A 585 8.02 -23.83 -11.11
CA ILE A 585 8.74 -24.93 -10.49
C ILE A 585 9.03 -24.60 -9.03
N LEU A 586 8.52 -25.44 -8.12
CA LEU A 586 8.72 -25.28 -6.68
C LEU A 586 8.78 -26.68 -6.04
N PRO A 587 9.75 -26.97 -5.16
CA PRO A 587 9.74 -28.20 -4.38
C PRO A 587 8.52 -28.31 -3.47
N VAL A 588 7.91 -29.49 -3.42
CA VAL A 588 6.71 -29.74 -2.63
C VAL A 588 6.83 -31.02 -1.80
N THR A 589 6.13 -31.07 -0.68
CA THR A 589 5.93 -32.26 0.11
C THR A 589 4.64 -32.98 -0.35
N VAL A 590 4.70 -34.27 -0.51
CA VAL A 590 3.54 -35.11 -0.80
C VAL A 590 3.31 -36.02 0.38
N GLU A 591 2.18 -35.92 1.07
CA GLU A 591 1.78 -36.86 2.12
C GLU A 591 0.95 -37.99 1.52
N ILE A 592 1.29 -39.21 1.86
CA ILE A 592 0.63 -40.44 1.38
C ILE A 592 0.12 -41.20 2.61
N VAL A 593 -1.17 -41.47 2.62
CA VAL A 593 -1.86 -42.12 3.74
C VAL A 593 -2.29 -43.56 3.32
N PHE A 594 -2.07 -44.52 4.21
CA PHE A 594 -2.41 -45.91 4.01
C PHE A 594 -3.61 -46.33 4.87
N ASP A 595 -4.29 -47.43 4.49
CA ASP A 595 -5.48 -47.96 5.17
C ASP A 595 -5.20 -48.51 6.59
N ASP A 596 -3.94 -48.77 6.92
CA ASP A 596 -3.48 -49.08 8.28
C ASP A 596 -3.23 -47.87 9.16
N GLY A 597 -3.51 -46.66 8.66
CA GLY A 597 -3.31 -45.38 9.33
C GLY A 597 -1.88 -44.84 9.26
N SER A 598 -0.94 -45.56 8.66
CA SER A 598 0.42 -45.08 8.48
C SER A 598 0.48 -43.96 7.44
N ARG A 599 1.42 -43.00 7.63
CA ARG A 599 1.65 -41.86 6.75
C ARG A 599 3.10 -41.84 6.33
N LEU A 600 3.35 -41.46 5.08
CA LEU A 600 4.68 -41.16 4.56
C LEU A 600 4.66 -39.76 3.95
N ARG A 601 5.75 -38.99 4.13
CA ARG A 601 5.98 -37.73 3.47
C ARG A 601 7.14 -37.87 2.50
N GLU A 602 6.87 -37.64 1.25
CA GLU A 602 7.83 -37.69 0.15
C GLU A 602 8.14 -36.25 -0.29
N HIS A 603 9.36 -36.04 -0.75
CA HIS A 603 9.78 -34.76 -1.31
C HIS A 603 9.85 -34.91 -2.84
N TRP A 604 9.26 -33.92 -3.53
CA TRP A 604 9.34 -33.77 -4.96
C TRP A 604 9.86 -32.37 -5.32
N ASP A 605 10.94 -32.30 -6.10
CA ASP A 605 11.58 -31.06 -6.53
C ASP A 605 10.73 -30.25 -7.53
N GLY A 606 9.72 -30.88 -8.15
CA GLY A 606 8.82 -30.24 -9.10
C GLY A 606 9.44 -30.00 -10.49
N VAL A 607 10.70 -30.36 -10.72
CA VAL A 607 11.40 -30.12 -12.00
C VAL A 607 10.75 -30.88 -13.13
N ASP A 608 10.54 -32.19 -12.95
CA ASP A 608 9.80 -33.00 -13.91
C ASP A 608 8.30 -32.63 -13.89
N ARG A 609 7.62 -32.75 -15.05
CA ARG A 609 6.19 -32.48 -15.16
C ARG A 609 5.30 -33.44 -14.37
N TRP A 610 5.83 -34.60 -13.96
CA TRP A 610 5.14 -35.58 -13.15
C TRP A 610 6.12 -36.47 -12.38
N ARG A 611 5.65 -37.05 -11.28
CA ARG A 611 6.41 -38.05 -10.52
C ARG A 611 5.51 -39.20 -10.10
N LYS A 612 6.09 -40.40 -10.05
CA LYS A 612 5.45 -41.64 -9.57
C LYS A 612 6.13 -42.06 -8.28
N PHE A 613 5.34 -42.23 -7.23
CA PHE A 613 5.77 -42.92 -6.01
C PHE A 613 5.21 -44.35 -6.01
N THR A 614 6.00 -45.32 -5.58
CA THR A 614 5.63 -46.73 -5.62
C THR A 614 5.98 -47.38 -4.29
N TYR A 615 5.02 -48.14 -3.73
CA TYR A 615 5.15 -48.80 -2.45
C TYR A 615 4.70 -50.24 -2.55
N THR A 616 5.48 -51.18 -2.00
CA THR A 616 5.11 -52.60 -1.89
C THR A 616 4.95 -52.91 -0.41
N ARG A 617 3.73 -53.03 0.07
CA ARG A 617 3.40 -53.27 1.47
C ARG A 617 2.02 -53.94 1.64
N ASN A 618 1.72 -54.44 2.84
CA ASN A 618 0.41 -55.05 3.12
C ASN A 618 -0.72 -53.98 3.11
N ALA A 619 -0.41 -52.75 3.47
CA ALA A 619 -1.37 -51.67 3.47
C ALA A 619 -1.54 -51.07 2.06
N LYS A 620 -2.75 -50.53 1.77
CA LYS A 620 -3.12 -49.85 0.53
C LYS A 620 -3.07 -48.35 0.72
N VAL A 621 -2.68 -47.60 -0.32
CA VAL A 621 -2.82 -46.18 -0.33
C VAL A 621 -4.30 -45.81 -0.41
N VAL A 622 -4.77 -44.94 0.51
CA VAL A 622 -6.16 -44.45 0.56
C VAL A 622 -6.29 -43.00 0.24
N SER A 623 -5.24 -42.21 0.44
CA SER A 623 -5.18 -40.80 0.00
C SER A 623 -3.75 -40.33 -0.23
N ALA A 624 -3.63 -39.31 -1.03
CA ALA A 624 -2.40 -38.50 -1.21
C ALA A 624 -2.74 -37.03 -1.29
N GLU A 625 -1.86 -36.20 -0.75
CA GLU A 625 -2.03 -34.74 -0.71
C GLU A 625 -0.69 -34.04 -0.94
N ILE A 626 -0.68 -33.07 -1.84
CA ILE A 626 0.45 -32.17 -2.08
C ILE A 626 0.29 -30.97 -1.14
N ASP A 627 1.38 -30.56 -0.53
CA ASP A 627 1.43 -29.47 0.45
C ASP A 627 0.45 -29.66 1.64
N PRO A 628 0.57 -30.76 2.39
CA PRO A 628 -0.34 -31.09 3.50
C PRO A 628 -0.27 -30.09 4.66
N ASP A 629 0.74 -29.23 4.69
CA ASP A 629 0.91 -28.17 5.69
C ASP A 629 0.34 -26.82 5.22
N HIS A 630 -0.24 -26.75 4.01
CA HIS A 630 -0.84 -25.56 3.39
C HIS A 630 0.06 -24.32 3.39
N LYS A 631 1.31 -24.51 3.01
CA LYS A 631 2.34 -23.44 2.92
C LYS A 631 2.37 -22.74 1.58
N ILE A 632 1.91 -23.42 0.53
CA ILE A 632 2.02 -22.99 -0.86
C ILE A 632 0.69 -22.43 -1.33
N LEU A 633 0.49 -21.16 -1.06
CA LEU A 633 -0.77 -20.49 -1.25
C LEU A 633 -0.92 -19.91 -2.67
N LEU A 634 0.22 -19.81 -3.38
CA LEU A 634 0.28 -19.38 -4.78
C LEU A 634 -0.27 -20.46 -5.74
N ASP A 635 -0.54 -21.69 -5.29
CA ASP A 635 -1.14 -22.73 -6.12
C ASP A 635 -2.52 -22.28 -6.60
N LYS A 636 -2.70 -22.28 -7.93
CA LYS A 636 -3.91 -21.78 -8.59
C LYS A 636 -5.15 -22.60 -8.23
N ASP A 637 -5.01 -23.92 -8.09
CA ASP A 637 -6.13 -24.85 -7.88
C ASP A 637 -5.87 -25.80 -6.72
N LEU A 638 -6.09 -25.34 -5.49
CA LEU A 638 -5.93 -26.16 -4.29
C LEU A 638 -6.87 -27.36 -4.23
N PHE A 639 -7.95 -27.41 -5.03
CA PHE A 639 -8.89 -28.53 -5.02
C PHE A 639 -8.33 -29.78 -5.70
N ASN A 640 -7.35 -29.65 -6.58
CA ASN A 640 -6.72 -30.77 -7.27
C ASN A 640 -5.47 -31.31 -6.55
N ASN A 641 -5.04 -30.67 -5.44
CA ASN A 641 -3.86 -31.04 -4.67
C ASN A 641 -4.02 -32.34 -3.85
N SER A 642 -5.22 -32.86 -3.75
CA SER A 642 -5.46 -34.13 -3.03
C SER A 642 -6.30 -35.09 -3.85
N TYR A 643 -6.12 -36.39 -3.54
CA TYR A 643 -6.90 -37.48 -4.09
C TYR A 643 -7.20 -38.50 -3.00
N THR A 644 -8.44 -38.98 -2.92
CA THR A 644 -8.88 -40.00 -1.98
C THR A 644 -9.54 -41.18 -2.72
N GLU A 645 -9.25 -42.39 -2.31
CA GLU A 645 -9.88 -43.60 -2.90
C GLU A 645 -11.42 -43.59 -2.72
N LYS A 646 -11.89 -43.07 -1.59
CA LYS A 646 -13.31 -42.92 -1.30
C LYS A 646 -13.65 -41.42 -1.28
N GLU A 647 -14.72 -41.05 -1.97
CA GLU A 647 -15.19 -39.70 -1.97
C GLU A 647 -15.44 -39.16 -0.56
N ASN A 648 -14.78 -38.05 -0.23
CA ASN A 648 -15.06 -37.31 0.99
C ASN A 648 -16.08 -36.22 0.69
N THR A 649 -17.34 -36.46 1.03
CA THR A 649 -18.43 -35.48 0.76
C THR A 649 -18.49 -34.32 1.76
N VAL A 650 -17.69 -34.31 2.82
CA VAL A 650 -17.73 -33.26 3.87
C VAL A 650 -17.34 -31.89 3.32
N PRO A 651 -16.26 -31.74 2.53
CA PRO A 651 -15.93 -30.44 1.92
C PRO A 651 -17.03 -29.93 0.98
N ALA A 652 -17.58 -30.82 0.13
CA ALA A 652 -18.66 -30.48 -0.78
C ALA A 652 -19.92 -30.03 -0.04
N ARG A 653 -20.29 -30.69 1.07
CA ARG A 653 -21.42 -30.28 1.92
C ARG A 653 -21.18 -28.91 2.57
N LYS A 654 -19.96 -28.65 3.08
CA LYS A 654 -19.60 -27.33 3.63
C LYS A 654 -19.73 -26.26 2.55
N LEU A 655 -19.16 -26.49 1.37
CA LEU A 655 -19.22 -25.55 0.26
C LEU A 655 -20.66 -25.29 -0.18
N THR A 656 -21.50 -26.33 -0.28
CA THR A 656 -22.93 -26.19 -0.62
C THR A 656 -23.68 -25.40 0.44
N THR A 657 -23.38 -25.61 1.72
CA THR A 657 -24.00 -24.85 2.82
C THR A 657 -23.57 -23.39 2.75
N LEU A 658 -22.27 -23.11 2.55
CA LEU A 658 -21.77 -21.75 2.40
C LEU A 658 -22.38 -21.04 1.18
N TRP A 659 -22.46 -21.73 0.04
CA TRP A 659 -23.08 -21.20 -1.17
C TRP A 659 -24.56 -20.90 -0.97
N SER A 660 -25.31 -21.81 -0.36
CA SER A 660 -26.73 -21.60 -0.04
C SER A 660 -26.93 -20.43 0.91
N SER A 661 -26.06 -20.27 1.92
CA SER A 661 -26.09 -19.15 2.85
C SER A 661 -25.75 -17.82 2.14
N ALA A 662 -24.77 -17.82 1.25
CA ALA A 662 -24.43 -16.66 0.44
C ALA A 662 -25.57 -16.26 -0.51
N GLN A 663 -26.22 -17.22 -1.15
CA GLN A 663 -27.40 -16.96 -2.00
C GLN A 663 -28.58 -16.40 -1.19
N GLN A 664 -28.82 -16.92 0.01
CA GLN A 664 -29.86 -16.37 0.89
C GLN A 664 -29.54 -14.94 1.33
N LEU A 665 -28.27 -14.65 1.67
CA LEU A 665 -27.83 -13.31 2.04
C LEU A 665 -28.01 -12.33 0.86
N ILE A 666 -27.59 -12.73 -0.35
CA ILE A 666 -27.77 -11.94 -1.58
C ILE A 666 -29.27 -11.71 -1.84
N GLY A 667 -30.10 -12.72 -1.69
CA GLY A 667 -31.56 -12.60 -1.85
C GLY A 667 -32.20 -11.68 -0.82
N GLN A 668 -31.72 -11.69 0.41
CA GLN A 668 -32.17 -10.76 1.47
C GLN A 668 -31.72 -9.33 1.16
N LEU A 669 -30.47 -9.13 0.75
CA LEU A 669 -29.95 -7.82 0.36
C LEU A 669 -30.69 -7.26 -0.84
N ALA A 670 -30.98 -8.08 -1.86
CA ALA A 670 -31.78 -7.67 -3.03
C ALA A 670 -33.21 -7.28 -2.64
N GLY A 671 -33.82 -7.95 -1.65
CA GLY A 671 -35.16 -7.60 -1.13
C GLY A 671 -35.20 -6.31 -0.30
N TRP A 672 -34.05 -5.72 0.06
CA TRP A 672 -33.95 -4.43 0.77
C TRP A 672 -33.65 -3.26 -0.19
N ILE A 673 -33.31 -3.56 -1.45
CA ILE A 673 -32.97 -2.57 -2.49
C ILE A 673 -34.20 -2.28 -3.40
N ILE A 674 -35.25 -3.10 -3.33
CA ILE A 674 -36.54 -2.89 -3.95
C ILE A 674 -37.53 -2.33 -2.90
#